data_9ad905d98f1155f8647fb3a4842ace8b
#
_entry.id   9ad905d98f1155f8647fb3a4842ace8b
#
_cell.length_a   1.000
_cell.length_b   1.000
_cell.length_c   1.000
_cell.angle_alpha   90.00
_cell.angle_beta   90.00
_cell.angle_gamma   90.00
#
_symmetry.space_group_name_H-M   'P 1'
#
loop_
_entity.id
_entity.type
_entity.pdbx_description
1 polymer ?
#
loop_
_entity_poly.entity_id
_entity_poly.type
_entity_poly.pdbx_seq_one_letter_code
_entity_poly.pdbx_strand_id
1 'polypeptide(L)'
;MKKWILSAFAFLAIQTYAQDMHNHDANPNLSPYLEAAKYTSGLSKKHLYQQTAWKQFQQNYPDWGASMDYYTGLPHRAFGTPINYAPGGMDPLLKAKLFLQNELGGFQLPLSEFVVTRQLNDGKYIHIDFKQIHAGMEVLWSRTTVRMSQDLKICLFGTDAHRNIPALTPAISESQAIQAAVQTITTTVVNTEVQSALKIFPLPKEGKYDYRPVYAVTVHTQDDKITPGKYLTYVDAINGEILYRQNKVVHVGFDVKADLYPTNLFAPLANLPLKNLLVNVSGTNYYTDLLGNVVVPGAGPVNPTITLSGKFIKIVTGANGTTSPTHSTTNVNNGDIVDFPHSSPNATERHMTCYYHANEIHDHMKMHLPNFTAMDNPLTTRVDRTDGNCNAFYDGSSINFYTTANGCNALSLVSDVMYHEYGHGITNVFWDDQGTSFDNGGMGEGYSDVWAMSITKSPLIGPGFFIGQPNSTIRRYDVNPKIYPQNLVGQVHADGEIIAGAWWDFAQDMISGSVTASEAIDTMARIFSDSHYGLANGPDGQEGQVYHDILIDALQYDDNDANLNNGTPHFLPIVNGFAAHGIYLLSDAELDHNEPGVVNAGSTISLQADATVNFPAFLGDVKMFFRERGTTALDSLLMTKNGNIFTANFPQNAGPKIYEYYFNVYDNANTLSASSPEQARFGISSTQRNLPHFLIIGYKQVYLQDFENALSANWFVGNVAGDNATAAGRWIVAAPVPSTTNGDTVQTGKDHTSGTGKCAVTGNAPSATSTVGNADVDGGRTTLLTDEFDLSTYTEPIISYWRWFSNSQGSNPRKDHWRVWGSYDNGTTWFQIERTFQPDVNWRRNIFLPNLTQGNKVRFMFVATDSVQGGGGALVEAAVDDIEVLEVGNTPAGVGGIEQLQSLVFPNPAKSDLQLLIPESGEVQAIFRNTLGQNIYSTTFQNDKTNRHTIPLLQIPNGIYFLQLEVNGKSSVHRIVVSK
;
A
#
# COMPACT_ATOMS: atom_id res chain seq x y z
N MET A 1 -31.89 18.99 -25.76
CA MET A 1 -30.80 19.35 -24.84
C MET A 1 -31.23 19.57 -23.38
N LYS A 2 -32.32 20.32 -23.08
CA LYS A 2 -32.69 20.54 -21.66
C LYS A 2 -33.23 19.28 -20.92
N LYS A 3 -33.82 18.28 -21.60
CA LYS A 3 -34.27 17.02 -20.97
C LYS A 3 -33.17 16.04 -20.60
N TRP A 4 -32.05 16.07 -21.31
CA TRP A 4 -30.87 15.22 -21.02
C TRP A 4 -30.02 15.74 -19.86
N ILE A 5 -29.98 17.05 -19.66
CA ILE A 5 -29.26 17.67 -18.54
C ILE A 5 -29.96 17.41 -17.19
N LEU A 6 -31.32 17.36 -17.20
CA LEU A 6 -32.04 17.00 -15.97
C LEU A 6 -31.87 15.52 -15.59
N SER A 7 -31.78 14.62 -16.57
CA SER A 7 -31.53 13.19 -16.30
C SER A 7 -30.10 12.94 -15.80
N ALA A 8 -29.11 13.67 -16.32
CA ALA A 8 -27.73 13.56 -15.83
C ALA A 8 -27.56 14.15 -14.42
N PHE A 9 -28.23 15.26 -14.10
CA PHE A 9 -28.23 15.80 -12.74
C PHE A 9 -28.99 14.93 -11.74
N ALA A 10 -30.10 14.29 -12.15
CA ALA A 10 -30.81 13.32 -11.31
C ALA A 10 -29.95 12.06 -11.04
N PHE A 11 -29.18 11.58 -12.04
CA PHE A 11 -28.30 10.42 -11.87
C PHE A 11 -27.07 10.75 -10.99
N LEU A 12 -26.47 11.95 -11.13
CA LEU A 12 -25.42 12.40 -10.21
C LEU A 12 -25.96 12.64 -8.78
N ALA A 13 -27.18 13.17 -8.64
CA ALA A 13 -27.78 13.36 -7.33
C ALA A 13 -28.16 12.03 -6.65
N ILE A 14 -28.52 11.01 -7.43
CA ILE A 14 -28.83 9.68 -6.89
C ILE A 14 -27.54 8.94 -6.50
N GLN A 15 -26.42 9.10 -7.23
CA GLN A 15 -25.13 8.53 -6.81
C GLN A 15 -24.58 9.23 -5.56
N THR A 16 -24.71 10.55 -5.45
CA THR A 16 -24.34 11.25 -4.21
C THR A 16 -25.29 10.91 -3.06
N TYR A 17 -26.57 10.65 -3.32
CA TYR A 17 -27.52 10.22 -2.28
C TYR A 17 -27.25 8.78 -1.81
N ALA A 18 -26.85 7.87 -2.69
CA ALA A 18 -26.46 6.51 -2.31
C ALA A 18 -25.15 6.51 -1.51
N GLN A 19 -24.17 7.33 -1.88
CA GLN A 19 -22.94 7.51 -1.08
C GLN A 19 -23.22 8.21 0.26
N ASP A 20 -24.11 9.21 0.30
CA ASP A 20 -24.49 9.88 1.55
C ASP A 20 -25.36 8.99 2.47
N MET A 21 -26.11 8.03 1.91
CA MET A 21 -26.92 7.11 2.73
C MET A 21 -26.10 6.04 3.43
N HIS A 22 -24.86 5.78 2.99
CA HIS A 22 -23.89 4.90 3.67
C HIS A 22 -23.12 5.61 4.79
N ASN A 23 -23.12 6.91 4.86
CA ASN A 23 -22.41 7.66 5.90
C ASN A 23 -23.30 7.78 7.16
N HIS A 24 -23.75 6.63 7.69
CA HIS A 24 -24.49 6.56 8.95
C HIS A 24 -23.60 6.68 10.19
N ASP A 25 -22.30 6.83 10.02
CA ASP A 25 -21.40 7.15 11.12
C ASP A 25 -21.52 8.65 11.46
N ALA A 26 -22.46 8.97 12.32
CA ALA A 26 -22.54 10.31 12.90
C ALA A 26 -21.26 10.71 13.64
N ASN A 27 -20.39 9.75 13.91
CA ASN A 27 -19.08 9.94 14.54
C ASN A 27 -18.02 9.32 13.63
N PRO A 28 -17.14 10.11 13.00
CA PRO A 28 -16.17 9.59 12.06
C PRO A 28 -15.17 8.65 12.74
N ASN A 29 -14.74 7.63 12.01
CA ASN A 29 -13.55 6.85 12.36
C ASN A 29 -12.33 7.77 12.42
N LEU A 30 -11.40 7.47 13.31
CA LEU A 30 -10.14 8.19 13.45
C LEU A 30 -9.00 7.17 13.39
N SER A 31 -8.14 7.29 12.40
CA SER A 31 -6.93 6.48 12.33
C SER A 31 -5.75 7.35 11.89
N PRO A 32 -4.69 7.44 12.69
CA PRO A 32 -3.47 8.12 12.27
C PRO A 32 -2.72 7.32 11.19
N TYR A 33 -3.08 6.05 10.99
CA TYR A 33 -2.45 5.18 9.99
C TYR A 33 -2.90 5.51 8.57
N LEU A 34 -4.10 6.05 8.38
CA LEU A 34 -4.58 6.42 7.04
C LEU A 34 -3.67 7.46 6.37
N GLU A 35 -3.34 8.52 7.09
CA GLU A 35 -2.41 9.53 6.58
C GLU A 35 -0.99 8.98 6.48
N ALA A 36 -0.57 8.13 7.42
CA ALA A 36 0.71 7.46 7.37
C ALA A 36 0.84 6.52 6.16
N ALA A 37 -0.24 5.81 5.77
CA ALA A 37 -0.25 4.94 4.60
C ALA A 37 -0.17 5.72 3.28
N LYS A 38 -0.98 6.77 3.13
CA LYS A 38 -0.90 7.67 1.97
C LYS A 38 0.50 8.27 1.81
N TYR A 39 1.11 8.55 2.93
CA TYR A 39 2.43 9.10 3.06
C TYR A 39 3.52 8.09 2.67
N THR A 40 3.50 6.86 3.23
CA THR A 40 4.54 5.84 3.00
C THR A 40 4.42 5.16 1.63
N SER A 41 3.28 5.24 0.94
CA SER A 41 3.06 4.61 -0.37
C SER A 41 3.98 5.09 -1.50
N GLY A 42 4.69 6.22 -1.31
CA GLY A 42 5.64 6.77 -2.27
C GLY A 42 7.09 6.78 -1.79
N LEU A 43 7.41 6.12 -0.66
CA LEU A 43 8.73 6.19 -0.05
C LEU A 43 9.65 5.07 -0.50
N SER A 44 10.90 5.42 -0.80
CA SER A 44 11.96 4.46 -1.02
C SER A 44 12.25 3.63 0.23
N LYS A 45 12.07 2.33 0.14
CA LYS A 45 12.47 1.37 1.18
C LYS A 45 13.85 0.75 0.93
N LYS A 46 14.57 1.19 -0.10
CA LYS A 46 15.87 0.63 -0.49
C LYS A 46 16.86 0.54 0.67
N HIS A 47 16.89 1.56 1.54
CA HIS A 47 17.78 1.57 2.71
C HIS A 47 17.48 0.44 3.70
N LEU A 48 16.21 -0.03 3.77
CA LEU A 48 15.81 -1.12 4.66
C LEU A 48 16.38 -2.46 4.19
N TYR A 49 16.45 -2.68 2.89
CA TYR A 49 17.07 -3.90 2.31
C TYR A 49 18.59 -3.89 2.40
N GLN A 50 19.22 -2.75 2.69
CA GLN A 50 20.66 -2.64 2.90
C GLN A 50 21.08 -2.79 4.38
N GLN A 51 20.14 -2.97 5.31
CA GLN A 51 20.42 -3.19 6.73
C GLN A 51 21.32 -4.41 6.94
N THR A 52 22.29 -4.29 7.83
CA THR A 52 23.23 -5.37 8.17
C THR A 52 22.50 -6.65 8.59
N ALA A 53 21.43 -6.52 9.40
CA ALA A 53 20.66 -7.66 9.87
C ALA A 53 20.01 -8.45 8.73
N TRP A 54 19.41 -7.74 7.76
CA TRP A 54 18.80 -8.39 6.60
C TRP A 54 19.84 -9.02 5.69
N LYS A 55 20.94 -8.31 5.43
CA LYS A 55 22.05 -8.86 4.62
C LYS A 55 22.71 -10.09 5.27
N GLN A 56 22.83 -10.12 6.59
CA GLN A 56 23.31 -11.30 7.31
C GLN A 56 22.36 -12.49 7.16
N PHE A 57 21.05 -12.25 7.25
CA PHE A 57 20.06 -13.28 7.02
C PHE A 57 20.16 -13.81 5.57
N GLN A 58 20.23 -12.93 4.58
CA GLN A 58 20.36 -13.30 3.16
C GLN A 58 21.69 -13.99 2.82
N GLN A 59 22.75 -13.83 3.62
CA GLN A 59 23.99 -14.61 3.42
C GLN A 59 23.76 -16.11 3.65
N ASN A 60 22.88 -16.46 4.58
CA ASN A 60 22.51 -17.86 4.84
C ASN A 60 21.37 -18.34 3.93
N TYR A 61 20.49 -17.44 3.52
CA TYR A 61 19.26 -17.72 2.76
C TYR A 61 19.11 -16.71 1.62
N PRO A 62 19.93 -16.80 0.55
CA PRO A 62 20.06 -15.74 -0.45
C PRO A 62 18.81 -15.53 -1.32
N ASP A 63 17.94 -16.51 -1.41
CA ASP A 63 16.68 -16.49 -2.16
C ASP A 63 15.47 -16.00 -1.37
N TRP A 64 15.67 -15.64 -0.09
CA TRP A 64 14.60 -15.06 0.72
C TRP A 64 14.42 -13.59 0.42
N GLY A 65 13.16 -13.22 0.14
CA GLY A 65 12.69 -11.85 0.05
C GLY A 65 11.86 -11.45 1.26
N ALA A 66 11.62 -10.17 1.43
CA ALA A 66 10.77 -9.65 2.49
C ALA A 66 10.09 -8.36 2.09
N SER A 67 8.85 -8.16 2.52
CA SER A 67 8.24 -6.84 2.66
C SER A 67 8.71 -6.24 3.99
N MET A 68 9.29 -5.04 3.97
CA MET A 68 9.80 -4.37 5.16
C MET A 68 8.79 -3.35 5.69
N ASP A 69 8.57 -3.37 7.00
CA ASP A 69 7.86 -2.28 7.65
C ASP A 69 8.73 -1.02 7.68
N TYR A 70 8.18 0.09 7.21
CA TYR A 70 8.91 1.34 7.05
C TYR A 70 9.36 1.93 8.41
N TYR A 71 8.49 1.89 9.41
CA TYR A 71 8.72 2.55 10.70
C TYR A 71 9.64 1.74 11.62
N THR A 72 9.50 0.42 11.63
CA THR A 72 10.33 -0.45 12.47
C THR A 72 11.60 -0.91 11.78
N GLY A 73 11.62 -0.90 10.44
CA GLY A 73 12.69 -1.49 9.64
C GLY A 73 12.78 -3.00 9.78
N LEU A 74 11.71 -3.66 10.23
CA LEU A 74 11.67 -5.10 10.41
C LEU A 74 11.00 -5.79 9.20
N PRO A 75 11.31 -7.07 8.94
CA PRO A 75 10.63 -7.84 7.91
C PRO A 75 9.19 -8.15 8.34
N HIS A 76 8.23 -7.38 7.84
CA HIS A 76 6.80 -7.57 8.09
C HIS A 76 6.33 -8.94 7.58
N ARG A 77 6.72 -9.31 6.36
CA ARG A 77 6.57 -10.66 5.79
C ARG A 77 7.82 -11.04 5.03
N ALA A 78 8.31 -12.26 5.25
CA ALA A 78 9.47 -12.80 4.54
C ALA A 78 9.23 -14.27 4.19
N PHE A 79 9.57 -14.66 2.97
CA PHE A 79 9.52 -16.05 2.52
C PHE A 79 10.62 -16.33 1.49
N GLY A 80 10.81 -17.60 1.19
CA GLY A 80 11.80 -18.10 0.24
C GLY A 80 11.78 -19.63 0.21
N THR A 81 12.79 -20.27 -0.34
CA THR A 81 12.93 -21.73 -0.25
C THR A 81 12.84 -22.19 1.20
N PRO A 82 11.96 -23.16 1.51
CA PRO A 82 11.71 -23.60 2.89
C PRO A 82 12.97 -24.00 3.65
N ILE A 83 13.21 -23.35 4.77
CA ILE A 83 14.43 -23.56 5.59
C ILE A 83 14.29 -24.80 6.45
N ASN A 84 15.15 -25.78 6.25
CA ASN A 84 15.28 -26.90 7.16
C ASN A 84 16.09 -26.49 8.40
N TYR A 85 15.42 -25.79 9.33
CA TYR A 85 16.03 -25.23 10.53
C TYR A 85 16.02 -26.23 11.69
N ALA A 86 17.18 -26.50 12.28
CA ALA A 86 17.39 -27.38 13.44
C ALA A 86 17.02 -28.89 13.21
N PRO A 87 17.33 -29.79 14.15
CA PRO A 87 17.07 -31.22 13.97
C PRO A 87 15.61 -31.54 13.75
N GLY A 88 15.32 -32.55 12.94
CA GLY A 88 13.97 -33.08 12.77
C GLY A 88 13.33 -33.55 14.10
N GLY A 89 12.00 -33.45 14.21
CA GLY A 89 11.26 -33.89 15.40
C GLY A 89 11.26 -32.92 16.59
N MET A 90 11.76 -31.68 16.41
CA MET A 90 11.67 -30.63 17.42
C MET A 90 10.22 -30.12 17.53
N ASP A 91 9.79 -29.77 18.73
CA ASP A 91 8.52 -29.06 18.96
C ASP A 91 8.42 -27.81 18.10
N PRO A 92 7.32 -27.58 17.36
CA PRO A 92 7.18 -26.44 16.46
C PRO A 92 7.35 -25.08 17.14
N LEU A 93 6.82 -24.91 18.36
CA LEU A 93 6.96 -23.65 19.10
C LEU A 93 8.42 -23.39 19.51
N LEU A 94 9.11 -24.45 19.96
CA LEU A 94 10.53 -24.34 20.30
C LEU A 94 11.35 -23.99 19.05
N LYS A 95 11.05 -24.65 17.91
CA LYS A 95 11.69 -24.38 16.62
C LYS A 95 11.49 -22.92 16.19
N ALA A 96 10.27 -22.40 16.27
CA ALA A 96 9.97 -21.02 15.96
C ALA A 96 10.76 -20.04 16.84
N LYS A 97 10.79 -20.26 18.16
CA LYS A 97 11.55 -19.40 19.10
C LYS A 97 13.05 -19.41 18.81
N LEU A 98 13.63 -20.58 18.56
CA LEU A 98 15.06 -20.69 18.24
C LEU A 98 15.38 -20.04 16.88
N PHE A 99 14.52 -20.19 15.89
CA PHE A 99 14.65 -19.53 14.60
C PHE A 99 14.67 -18.00 14.76
N LEU A 100 13.68 -17.43 15.46
CA LEU A 100 13.63 -15.99 15.74
C LEU A 100 14.87 -15.50 16.50
N GLN A 101 15.36 -16.29 17.45
CA GLN A 101 16.51 -15.94 18.27
C GLN A 101 17.81 -15.96 17.48
N ASN A 102 18.04 -17.00 16.70
CA ASN A 102 19.34 -17.25 16.09
C ASN A 102 19.47 -16.62 14.70
N GLU A 103 18.43 -16.77 13.85
CA GLU A 103 18.49 -16.28 12.47
C GLU A 103 18.11 -14.81 12.38
N LEU A 104 17.21 -14.33 13.26
CA LEU A 104 16.79 -12.93 13.29
C LEU A 104 17.45 -12.13 14.43
N GLY A 105 18.47 -12.66 15.08
CA GLY A 105 19.17 -12.00 16.20
C GLY A 105 19.75 -10.63 15.84
N GLY A 106 20.17 -10.44 14.59
CA GLY A 106 20.67 -9.16 14.08
C GLY A 106 19.64 -8.03 14.11
N PHE A 107 18.35 -8.35 14.11
CA PHE A 107 17.26 -7.38 14.23
C PHE A 107 16.98 -6.96 15.67
N GLN A 108 17.58 -7.61 16.67
CA GLN A 108 17.41 -7.31 18.09
C GLN A 108 15.94 -7.33 18.54
N LEU A 109 15.21 -8.38 18.14
CA LEU A 109 13.81 -8.55 18.51
C LEU A 109 13.66 -8.69 20.02
N PRO A 110 12.61 -8.11 20.64
CA PRO A 110 12.36 -8.20 22.09
C PRO A 110 11.72 -9.56 22.45
N LEU A 111 12.44 -10.67 22.24
CA LEU A 111 11.92 -12.02 22.37
C LEU A 111 11.39 -12.36 23.77
N SER A 112 11.90 -11.73 24.83
CA SER A 112 11.41 -11.88 26.19
C SER A 112 10.00 -11.32 26.40
N GLU A 113 9.55 -10.46 25.51
CA GLU A 113 8.23 -9.83 25.52
C GLU A 113 7.21 -10.56 24.67
N PHE A 114 7.63 -11.60 23.93
CA PHE A 114 6.74 -12.35 23.05
C PHE A 114 5.91 -13.39 23.81
N VAL A 115 4.60 -13.24 23.70
CA VAL A 115 3.62 -14.17 24.25
C VAL A 115 2.95 -14.91 23.09
N VAL A 116 2.91 -16.23 23.15
CA VAL A 116 2.24 -17.08 22.15
C VAL A 116 0.74 -16.77 22.14
N THR A 117 0.19 -16.46 21.00
CA THR A 117 -1.25 -16.25 20.80
C THR A 117 -1.88 -17.40 20.02
N ARG A 118 -1.12 -18.06 19.15
CA ARG A 118 -1.63 -19.14 18.34
C ARG A 118 -0.58 -20.22 18.14
N GLN A 119 -1.03 -21.47 18.21
CA GLN A 119 -0.29 -22.63 17.76
C GLN A 119 -1.30 -23.58 17.07
N LEU A 120 -1.34 -23.54 15.75
CA LEU A 120 -2.34 -24.23 14.93
C LEU A 120 -1.64 -25.07 13.86
N ASN A 121 -2.15 -26.28 13.65
CA ASN A 121 -1.87 -27.07 12.45
C ASN A 121 -3.17 -27.15 11.64
N ASP A 122 -3.22 -26.45 10.48
CA ASP A 122 -4.39 -26.42 9.60
C ASP A 122 -4.43 -27.58 8.59
N GLY A 123 -3.45 -28.48 8.66
CA GLY A 123 -3.29 -29.63 7.75
C GLY A 123 -2.33 -29.34 6.60
N LYS A 124 -2.13 -28.07 6.21
CA LYS A 124 -1.16 -27.65 5.21
C LYS A 124 0.07 -27.02 5.87
N TYR A 125 -0.15 -26.10 6.81
CA TYR A 125 0.89 -25.43 7.56
C TYR A 125 0.75 -25.58 9.07
N ILE A 126 1.84 -25.33 9.77
CA ILE A 126 1.87 -25.16 11.23
C ILE A 126 2.17 -23.68 11.49
N HIS A 127 1.23 -23.02 12.14
CA HIS A 127 1.27 -21.59 12.47
C HIS A 127 1.69 -21.40 13.91
N ILE A 128 2.69 -20.57 14.15
CA ILE A 128 3.11 -20.12 15.48
C ILE A 128 3.09 -18.60 15.46
N ASP A 129 2.14 -18.02 16.19
CA ASP A 129 2.02 -16.57 16.29
C ASP A 129 2.29 -16.07 17.72
N PHE A 130 2.83 -14.88 17.80
CA PHE A 130 3.13 -14.21 19.05
C PHE A 130 2.60 -12.76 18.98
N LYS A 131 2.22 -12.23 20.15
CA LYS A 131 2.07 -10.79 20.38
C LYS A 131 3.13 -10.28 21.34
N GLN A 132 3.40 -9.01 21.34
CA GLN A 132 4.36 -8.38 22.25
C GLN A 132 3.65 -7.83 23.48
N ILE A 133 4.18 -8.15 24.66
CA ILE A 133 3.76 -7.57 25.95
C ILE A 133 4.96 -6.85 26.54
N HIS A 134 4.97 -5.52 26.52
CA HIS A 134 6.03 -4.71 27.09
C HIS A 134 5.59 -4.15 28.45
N ALA A 135 6.37 -4.38 29.50
CA ALA A 135 6.08 -3.93 30.87
C ALA A 135 4.65 -4.26 31.34
N GLY A 136 4.12 -5.42 30.93
CA GLY A 136 2.76 -5.88 31.28
C GLY A 136 1.65 -5.32 30.37
N MET A 137 1.94 -4.43 29.45
CA MET A 137 0.99 -3.86 28.51
C MET A 137 1.13 -4.52 27.12
N GLU A 138 0.02 -4.86 26.51
CA GLU A 138 -0.01 -5.33 25.12
C GLU A 138 0.37 -4.20 24.17
N VAL A 139 1.33 -4.46 23.27
CA VAL A 139 1.64 -3.56 22.17
C VAL A 139 0.68 -3.89 21.03
N LEU A 140 -0.18 -2.94 20.70
CA LEU A 140 -1.19 -3.12 19.67
C LEU A 140 -0.53 -3.42 18.32
N TRP A 141 -1.16 -4.31 17.54
CA TRP A 141 -0.73 -4.75 16.21
C TRP A 141 0.71 -5.28 16.13
N SER A 142 1.25 -5.81 17.21
CA SER A 142 2.64 -6.30 17.33
C SER A 142 2.78 -7.80 17.02
N ARG A 143 2.13 -8.29 15.97
CA ARG A 143 2.16 -9.71 15.62
C ARG A 143 3.55 -10.14 15.14
N THR A 144 4.00 -11.30 15.61
CA THR A 144 5.14 -12.02 15.02
C THR A 144 4.67 -13.42 14.64
N THR A 145 4.89 -13.85 13.40
CA THR A 145 4.44 -15.14 12.87
C THR A 145 5.60 -15.99 12.37
N VAL A 146 5.51 -17.29 12.54
CA VAL A 146 6.37 -18.28 11.89
C VAL A 146 5.47 -19.40 11.36
N ARG A 147 5.51 -19.62 10.04
CA ARG A 147 4.80 -20.73 9.39
C ARG A 147 5.77 -21.82 8.98
N MET A 148 5.36 -23.05 9.19
CA MET A 148 6.14 -24.23 8.85
C MET A 148 5.30 -25.18 8.01
N SER A 149 5.95 -25.86 7.07
CA SER A 149 5.35 -27.02 6.39
C SER A 149 5.13 -28.19 7.35
N GLN A 150 4.42 -29.23 6.93
CA GLN A 150 4.16 -30.42 7.77
C GLN A 150 5.45 -31.18 8.15
N ASP A 151 6.50 -31.07 7.35
CA ASP A 151 7.84 -31.59 7.65
C ASP A 151 8.71 -30.61 8.49
N LEU A 152 8.06 -29.59 9.06
CA LEU A 152 8.67 -28.59 9.97
C LEU A 152 9.76 -27.71 9.34
N LYS A 153 9.75 -27.46 8.04
CA LYS A 153 10.57 -26.44 7.42
C LYS A 153 9.91 -25.07 7.59
N ILE A 154 10.72 -24.04 7.85
CA ILE A 154 10.23 -22.66 7.93
C ILE A 154 9.95 -22.17 6.50
N CYS A 155 8.68 -21.86 6.20
CA CYS A 155 8.23 -21.41 4.89
C CYS A 155 8.01 -19.91 4.83
N LEU A 156 7.60 -19.32 5.95
CA LEU A 156 7.35 -17.88 6.09
C LEU A 156 7.66 -17.44 7.51
N PHE A 157 8.14 -16.23 7.66
CA PHE A 157 8.11 -15.50 8.93
C PHE A 157 7.78 -14.03 8.70
N GLY A 158 7.32 -13.37 9.75
CA GLY A 158 7.10 -11.93 9.73
C GLY A 158 7.05 -11.37 11.15
N THR A 159 7.36 -10.10 11.31
CA THR A 159 7.33 -9.48 12.63
C THR A 159 7.00 -7.99 12.56
N ASP A 160 5.96 -7.61 13.30
CA ASP A 160 5.54 -6.24 13.55
C ASP A 160 5.92 -5.83 14.99
N ALA A 161 7.00 -6.38 15.52
CA ALA A 161 7.48 -6.09 16.86
C ALA A 161 8.06 -4.68 16.96
N HIS A 162 7.96 -4.11 18.12
CA HIS A 162 8.47 -2.79 18.45
C HIS A 162 9.68 -2.88 19.39
N ARG A 163 10.75 -2.20 19.02
CA ARG A 163 12.01 -2.19 19.80
C ARG A 163 12.15 -0.88 20.57
N ASN A 164 12.87 -0.94 21.68
CA ASN A 164 13.24 0.26 22.46
C ASN A 164 12.02 1.10 22.88
N ILE A 165 10.93 0.44 23.25
CA ILE A 165 9.77 1.13 23.82
C ILE A 165 10.20 1.79 25.13
N PRO A 166 10.00 3.11 25.31
CA PRO A 166 10.40 3.80 26.54
C PRO A 166 9.50 3.41 27.70
N ALA A 167 9.90 3.74 28.91
CA ALA A 167 9.02 3.62 30.07
C ALA A 167 7.82 4.57 29.90
N LEU A 168 6.63 4.02 29.98
CA LEU A 168 5.37 4.75 29.79
C LEU A 168 4.64 4.87 31.13
N THR A 169 4.27 6.09 31.50
CA THR A 169 3.56 6.36 32.77
C THR A 169 2.22 7.03 32.44
N PRO A 170 1.09 6.42 32.76
CA PRO A 170 -0.22 7.06 32.57
C PRO A 170 -0.35 8.24 33.52
N ALA A 171 -1.03 9.30 33.12
CA ALA A 171 -1.28 10.49 33.91
C ALA A 171 -2.78 10.76 34.11
N ILE A 172 -3.66 10.08 33.37
CA ILE A 172 -5.11 10.17 33.55
C ILE A 172 -5.68 8.84 34.05
N SER A 173 -6.85 8.92 34.68
CA SER A 173 -7.59 7.73 35.17
C SER A 173 -8.50 7.14 34.10
N GLU A 174 -8.97 5.90 34.31
CA GLU A 174 -10.00 5.26 33.47
C GLU A 174 -11.24 6.14 33.31
N SER A 175 -11.71 6.76 34.38
CA SER A 175 -12.88 7.65 34.34
C SER A 175 -12.65 8.87 33.44
N GLN A 176 -11.45 9.45 33.46
CA GLN A 176 -11.08 10.55 32.57
C GLN A 176 -10.98 10.09 31.11
N ALA A 177 -10.48 8.88 30.87
CA ALA A 177 -10.44 8.29 29.53
C ALA A 177 -11.84 8.03 28.98
N ILE A 178 -12.76 7.51 29.81
CA ILE A 178 -14.17 7.36 29.42
C ILE A 178 -14.79 8.71 29.07
N GLN A 179 -14.56 9.74 29.90
CA GLN A 179 -15.07 11.09 29.63
C GLN A 179 -14.53 11.63 28.29
N ALA A 180 -13.25 11.48 28.03
CA ALA A 180 -12.63 11.90 26.76
C ALA A 180 -13.25 11.17 25.55
N ALA A 181 -13.42 9.85 25.65
CA ALA A 181 -14.03 9.05 24.60
C ALA A 181 -15.46 9.46 24.29
N VAL A 182 -16.25 9.78 25.32
CA VAL A 182 -17.65 10.19 25.22
C VAL A 182 -17.79 11.63 24.72
N GLN A 183 -16.92 12.54 25.17
CA GLN A 183 -17.03 13.97 24.87
C GLN A 183 -17.01 14.30 23.38
N THR A 184 -16.37 13.46 22.59
CA THR A 184 -16.26 13.62 21.12
C THR A 184 -17.31 12.84 20.32
N ILE A 185 -18.25 12.19 21.02
CA ILE A 185 -19.35 11.47 20.42
C ILE A 185 -20.54 12.44 20.27
N THR A 186 -21.12 12.53 19.09
CA THR A 186 -22.23 13.43 18.77
C THR A 186 -23.60 12.78 18.93
N THR A 187 -23.64 11.44 18.99
CA THR A 187 -24.87 10.65 19.17
C THR A 187 -25.11 10.32 20.63
N THR A 188 -26.32 9.91 21.01
CA THR A 188 -26.65 9.53 22.37
C THR A 188 -25.85 8.32 22.84
N VAL A 189 -25.07 8.49 23.88
CA VAL A 189 -24.31 7.39 24.51
C VAL A 189 -25.26 6.57 25.39
N VAL A 190 -25.31 5.26 25.13
CA VAL A 190 -26.16 4.30 25.86
C VAL A 190 -25.38 3.54 26.93
N ASN A 191 -24.13 3.19 26.65
CA ASN A 191 -23.27 2.46 27.56
C ASN A 191 -21.79 2.74 27.24
N THR A 192 -20.91 2.50 28.21
CA THR A 192 -19.46 2.56 28.03
C THR A 192 -18.81 1.39 28.75
N GLU A 193 -17.80 0.82 28.11
CA GLU A 193 -16.95 -0.25 28.65
C GLU A 193 -15.50 0.20 28.56
N VAL A 194 -14.68 -0.07 29.55
CA VAL A 194 -13.24 0.18 29.50
C VAL A 194 -12.46 -1.07 29.87
N GLN A 195 -11.43 -1.36 29.12
CA GLN A 195 -10.47 -2.39 29.49
C GLN A 195 -9.49 -1.78 30.50
N SER A 196 -9.46 -2.33 31.73
CA SER A 196 -8.61 -1.82 32.80
C SER A 196 -7.11 -2.02 32.53
N ALA A 197 -6.76 -3.04 31.73
CA ALA A 197 -5.38 -3.25 31.28
C ALA A 197 -5.02 -2.23 30.19
N LEU A 198 -4.08 -1.35 30.49
CA LEU A 198 -3.51 -0.44 29.49
C LEU A 198 -2.86 -1.20 28.34
N LYS A 199 -2.94 -0.60 27.17
CA LYS A 199 -2.23 -1.07 25.97
C LYS A 199 -1.24 -0.02 25.51
N ILE A 200 -0.28 -0.41 24.69
CA ILE A 200 0.65 0.51 24.04
C ILE A 200 0.20 0.72 22.61
N PHE A 201 -0.07 1.96 22.27
CA PHE A 201 -0.43 2.39 20.92
C PHE A 201 0.83 2.90 20.21
N PRO A 202 1.29 2.25 19.13
CA PRO A 202 2.38 2.74 18.31
C PRO A 202 1.85 3.82 17.36
N LEU A 203 1.94 5.08 17.77
CA LEU A 203 1.47 6.22 16.97
C LEU A 203 2.52 6.54 15.88
N PRO A 204 2.19 6.43 14.59
CA PRO A 204 3.11 6.78 13.51
C PRO A 204 3.34 8.30 13.48
N LYS A 205 4.61 8.72 13.62
CA LYS A 205 4.99 10.12 13.65
C LYS A 205 6.42 10.29 13.15
N GLU A 206 6.62 11.15 12.13
CA GLU A 206 7.96 11.53 11.65
C GLU A 206 8.88 10.34 11.33
N GLY A 207 8.38 9.34 10.59
CA GLY A 207 9.14 8.15 10.18
C GLY A 207 9.51 7.16 11.30
N LYS A 208 8.92 7.31 12.49
CA LYS A 208 9.09 6.42 13.65
C LYS A 208 7.77 6.30 14.40
N TYR A 209 7.71 5.35 15.32
CA TYR A 209 6.59 5.27 16.25
C TYR A 209 6.84 6.10 17.51
N ASP A 210 5.85 6.89 17.91
CA ASP A 210 5.72 7.49 19.22
C ASP A 210 4.81 6.58 20.07
N TYR A 211 5.34 5.98 21.13
CA TYR A 211 4.62 4.99 21.91
C TYR A 211 3.77 5.64 22.99
N ARG A 212 2.47 5.35 22.96
CA ARG A 212 1.50 5.92 23.89
C ARG A 212 0.81 4.84 24.71
N PRO A 213 0.79 4.95 26.05
CA PRO A 213 -0.07 4.10 26.84
C PRO A 213 -1.52 4.54 26.60
N VAL A 214 -2.42 3.61 26.33
CA VAL A 214 -3.82 3.93 26.01
C VAL A 214 -4.79 3.10 26.81
N TYR A 215 -5.94 3.70 27.10
CA TYR A 215 -7.14 3.00 27.52
C TYR A 215 -7.95 2.60 26.29
N ALA A 216 -8.42 1.35 26.25
CA ALA A 216 -9.37 0.89 25.24
C ALA A 216 -10.79 1.10 25.81
N VAL A 217 -11.49 2.09 25.30
CA VAL A 217 -12.86 2.45 25.71
C VAL A 217 -13.82 2.09 24.57
N THR A 218 -14.77 1.23 24.85
CA THR A 218 -15.90 0.96 23.93
C THR A 218 -17.08 1.83 24.33
N VAL A 219 -17.55 2.66 23.40
CA VAL A 219 -18.71 3.54 23.60
C VAL A 219 -19.85 3.01 22.74
N HIS A 220 -20.93 2.62 23.40
CA HIS A 220 -22.17 2.20 22.73
C HIS A 220 -23.07 3.43 22.59
N THR A 221 -23.54 3.66 21.37
CA THR A 221 -24.34 4.85 21.04
C THR A 221 -25.59 4.49 20.28
N GLN A 222 -26.47 5.48 20.20
CA GLN A 222 -27.68 5.44 19.38
C GLN A 222 -27.91 6.83 18.79
N ASP A 223 -28.18 6.93 17.50
CA ASP A 223 -28.52 8.20 16.86
C ASP A 223 -30.04 8.54 17.02
N ASP A 224 -30.46 9.67 16.49
CA ASP A 224 -31.89 10.10 16.53
C ASP A 224 -32.80 9.14 15.77
N LYS A 225 -32.25 8.31 14.89
CA LYS A 225 -32.96 7.27 14.11
C LYS A 225 -32.86 5.89 14.77
N ILE A 226 -32.35 5.86 15.99
CA ILE A 226 -32.16 4.64 16.79
C ILE A 226 -31.15 3.67 16.14
N THR A 227 -30.20 4.18 15.34
CA THR A 227 -29.12 3.37 14.77
C THR A 227 -28.06 3.13 15.84
N PRO A 228 -27.72 1.86 16.15
CA PRO A 228 -26.70 1.59 17.15
C PRO A 228 -25.31 1.87 16.62
N GLY A 229 -24.41 2.33 17.47
CA GLY A 229 -22.99 2.45 17.23
C GLY A 229 -22.19 1.78 18.34
N LYS A 230 -21.06 1.19 18.02
CA LYS A 230 -20.15 0.55 18.97
C LYS A 230 -18.72 0.97 18.65
N TYR A 231 -18.29 2.05 19.27
CA TYR A 231 -17.02 2.70 18.97
C TYR A 231 -15.91 2.22 19.89
N LEU A 232 -14.99 1.41 19.37
CA LEU A 232 -13.72 1.18 20.06
C LEU A 232 -12.85 2.43 19.91
N THR A 233 -12.47 3.01 21.03
CA THR A 233 -11.70 4.25 21.10
C THR A 233 -10.44 4.03 21.93
N TYR A 234 -9.26 4.29 21.35
CA TYR A 234 -8.02 4.33 22.10
C TYR A 234 -7.74 5.75 22.56
N VAL A 235 -7.75 5.94 23.87
CA VAL A 235 -7.52 7.23 24.54
C VAL A 235 -6.13 7.25 25.14
N ASP A 236 -5.32 8.23 24.78
CA ASP A 236 -3.97 8.42 25.32
C ASP A 236 -4.06 8.60 26.84
N ALA A 237 -3.44 7.68 27.57
CA ALA A 237 -3.44 7.68 29.03
C ALA A 237 -2.55 8.78 29.66
N ILE A 238 -1.84 9.57 28.84
CA ILE A 238 -1.03 10.70 29.31
C ILE A 238 -1.84 11.99 29.31
N ASN A 239 -2.54 12.30 28.22
CA ASN A 239 -3.16 13.60 28.00
C ASN A 239 -4.68 13.54 27.70
N GLY A 240 -5.26 12.35 27.52
CA GLY A 240 -6.68 12.16 27.19
C GLY A 240 -7.04 12.37 25.73
N GLU A 241 -6.08 12.51 24.83
CA GLU A 241 -6.28 12.64 23.40
C GLU A 241 -6.83 11.32 22.83
N ILE A 242 -7.76 11.41 21.85
CA ILE A 242 -8.23 10.25 21.13
C ILE A 242 -7.27 9.97 19.99
N LEU A 243 -6.53 8.89 20.08
CA LEU A 243 -5.57 8.49 19.05
C LEU A 243 -6.19 7.66 17.95
N TYR A 244 -7.25 6.90 18.27
CA TYR A 244 -7.90 5.99 17.32
C TYR A 244 -9.36 5.83 17.71
N ARG A 245 -10.22 5.72 16.71
CA ARG A 245 -11.62 5.34 16.90
C ARG A 245 -12.09 4.55 15.70
N GLN A 246 -12.75 3.43 15.97
CA GLN A 246 -13.37 2.61 14.95
C GLN A 246 -14.78 2.21 15.39
N ASN A 247 -15.75 2.37 14.51
CA ASN A 247 -17.06 1.77 14.72
C ASN A 247 -16.95 0.27 14.43
N LYS A 248 -17.28 -0.54 15.42
CA LYS A 248 -17.28 -2.03 15.30
C LYS A 248 -18.65 -2.57 14.89
N VAL A 249 -19.64 -1.71 14.67
CA VAL A 249 -20.90 -2.08 14.05
C VAL A 249 -20.74 -1.98 12.56
N VAL A 250 -20.95 -3.07 11.87
CA VAL A 250 -20.80 -3.14 10.43
C VAL A 250 -22.19 -3.00 9.79
N HIS A 251 -22.33 -2.11 8.81
CA HIS A 251 -23.60 -1.73 8.20
C HIS A 251 -23.58 -2.01 6.70
N VAL A 252 -24.68 -2.59 6.18
CA VAL A 252 -25.05 -2.53 4.77
C VAL A 252 -26.44 -1.93 4.68
N GLY A 253 -26.61 -0.86 4.07
CA GLY A 253 -27.86 -0.12 4.06
C GLY A 253 -28.82 -0.51 2.96
N PHE A 254 -30.10 -0.78 3.27
CA PHE A 254 -31.21 -0.57 2.33
C PHE A 254 -32.46 -1.46 2.52
N ASP A 255 -33.67 -1.03 2.11
CA ASP A 255 -35.00 -1.57 2.33
C ASP A 255 -35.66 -2.34 1.17
N VAL A 256 -36.36 -3.48 1.37
CA VAL A 256 -37.17 -4.20 0.34
C VAL A 256 -38.30 -5.05 0.89
N LYS A 257 -39.30 -5.46 0.09
CA LYS A 257 -40.47 -6.30 0.37
C LYS A 257 -40.47 -7.59 -0.44
N ALA A 258 -40.90 -8.76 0.09
CA ALA A 258 -41.62 -9.90 -0.50
C ALA A 258 -41.53 -11.28 0.15
N ASP A 259 -41.96 -12.42 -0.43
CA ASP A 259 -42.08 -13.82 -0.03
C ASP A 259 -40.75 -14.62 -0.16
N LEU A 260 -40.60 -15.90 0.29
CA LEU A 260 -39.30 -16.62 0.25
C LEU A 260 -38.75 -16.70 -1.18
N TYR A 261 -37.70 -15.90 -1.43
CA TYR A 261 -37.06 -15.81 -2.73
C TYR A 261 -35.71 -16.52 -2.72
N PRO A 262 -35.43 -17.33 -3.77
CA PRO A 262 -34.15 -18.05 -3.85
C PRO A 262 -32.94 -17.14 -4.09
N THR A 263 -33.16 -15.89 -4.52
CA THR A 263 -32.09 -14.90 -4.75
C THR A 263 -32.48 -13.52 -4.22
N ASN A 264 -33.54 -12.93 -4.75
CA ASN A 264 -34.07 -11.63 -4.33
C ASN A 264 -35.57 -11.54 -4.63
N LEU A 265 -36.20 -10.48 -4.20
CA LEU A 265 -37.63 -10.27 -4.31
C LEU A 265 -38.20 -10.20 -5.71
N PHE A 266 -37.40 -10.04 -6.74
CA PHE A 266 -37.82 -10.02 -8.13
C PHE A 266 -37.78 -11.41 -8.77
N ALA A 267 -37.17 -12.39 -8.11
CA ALA A 267 -37.27 -13.77 -8.48
C ALA A 267 -38.64 -14.36 -8.15
N PRO A 268 -39.14 -15.36 -8.87
CA PRO A 268 -40.35 -16.05 -8.47
C PRO A 268 -40.16 -16.76 -7.11
N LEU A 269 -41.19 -16.77 -6.29
CA LEU A 269 -41.21 -17.54 -5.04
C LEU A 269 -40.97 -19.02 -5.33
N ALA A 270 -40.15 -19.62 -4.48
CA ALA A 270 -39.87 -21.03 -4.48
C ALA A 270 -40.20 -21.65 -3.12
N ASN A 271 -40.79 -22.85 -3.15
CA ASN A 271 -41.00 -23.66 -1.96
C ASN A 271 -39.71 -24.45 -1.70
N LEU A 272 -38.90 -23.96 -0.76
CA LEU A 272 -37.57 -24.55 -0.48
C LEU A 272 -37.52 -25.23 0.89
N PRO A 273 -36.75 -26.28 1.06
CA PRO A 273 -36.61 -26.99 2.33
C PRO A 273 -35.95 -26.11 3.39
N LEU A 274 -36.48 -26.13 4.60
CA LEU A 274 -35.88 -25.47 5.77
C LEU A 274 -35.02 -26.47 6.54
N LYS A 275 -33.73 -26.50 6.21
CA LYS A 275 -32.74 -27.39 6.82
C LYS A 275 -32.35 -26.93 8.22
N ASN A 276 -31.89 -27.87 9.06
CA ASN A 276 -31.42 -27.63 10.41
C ASN A 276 -32.48 -27.00 11.35
N LEU A 277 -33.75 -27.01 11.00
CA LEU A 277 -34.84 -26.34 11.68
C LEU A 277 -35.29 -27.11 12.94
N LEU A 278 -35.55 -26.38 14.02
CA LEU A 278 -35.99 -26.94 15.29
C LEU A 278 -37.49 -27.35 15.19
N VAL A 279 -37.72 -28.60 15.45
CA VAL A 279 -39.05 -29.22 15.51
C VAL A 279 -39.25 -29.85 16.89
N ASN A 280 -40.22 -29.39 17.67
CA ASN A 280 -40.59 -29.96 18.96
C ASN A 280 -41.78 -30.85 18.78
N VAL A 281 -41.68 -32.09 19.23
CA VAL A 281 -42.80 -33.05 19.27
C VAL A 281 -42.91 -33.61 20.66
N SER A 282 -44.05 -33.36 21.30
CA SER A 282 -44.35 -33.83 22.64
C SER A 282 -43.27 -33.53 23.70
N GLY A 283 -42.64 -32.32 23.57
CA GLY A 283 -41.64 -31.84 24.50
C GLY A 283 -40.19 -32.21 24.13
N THR A 284 -39.99 -33.05 23.09
CA THR A 284 -38.68 -33.47 22.61
C THR A 284 -38.29 -32.69 21.36
N ASN A 285 -37.05 -32.16 21.31
CA ASN A 285 -36.51 -31.39 20.21
C ASN A 285 -35.83 -32.29 19.19
N TYR A 286 -36.18 -32.08 17.93
CA TYR A 286 -35.56 -32.67 16.74
C TYR A 286 -35.13 -31.57 15.80
N TYR A 287 -34.27 -31.90 14.84
CA TYR A 287 -33.84 -30.96 13.79
C TYR A 287 -34.06 -31.59 12.42
N THR A 288 -34.50 -30.80 11.48
CA THR A 288 -34.60 -31.26 10.09
C THR A 288 -33.19 -31.53 9.52
N ASP A 289 -33.12 -32.47 8.59
CA ASP A 289 -31.92 -32.75 7.81
C ASP A 289 -31.71 -31.71 6.67
N LEU A 290 -30.71 -31.92 5.82
CA LEU A 290 -30.39 -31.01 4.69
C LEU A 290 -31.52 -30.94 3.62
N LEU A 291 -32.43 -31.89 3.60
CA LEU A 291 -33.60 -31.93 2.70
C LEU A 291 -34.88 -31.43 3.40
N GLY A 292 -34.76 -30.98 4.63
CA GLY A 292 -35.91 -30.53 5.41
C GLY A 292 -36.66 -31.66 6.11
N ASN A 293 -36.21 -32.91 6.05
CA ASN A 293 -36.90 -34.02 6.66
C ASN A 293 -36.55 -34.14 8.13
N VAL A 294 -37.53 -34.50 8.95
CA VAL A 294 -37.32 -34.83 10.36
C VAL A 294 -37.87 -36.21 10.66
N VAL A 295 -37.08 -37.03 11.33
CA VAL A 295 -37.50 -38.35 11.78
C VAL A 295 -37.78 -38.30 13.27
N VAL A 296 -39.04 -38.51 13.64
CA VAL A 296 -39.50 -38.52 15.01
C VAL A 296 -39.84 -39.93 15.41
N PRO A 297 -39.26 -40.48 16.49
CA PRO A 297 -39.64 -41.80 16.96
C PRO A 297 -41.11 -41.89 17.37
N GLY A 298 -41.83 -42.87 16.83
CA GLY A 298 -43.25 -43.10 17.16
C GLY A 298 -44.06 -43.67 15.98
N ALA A 299 -45.15 -44.35 16.26
CA ALA A 299 -46.11 -44.85 15.27
C ALA A 299 -47.42 -44.07 15.37
N GLY A 300 -47.76 -43.26 14.33
CA GLY A 300 -49.02 -42.52 14.25
C GLY A 300 -48.82 -41.04 14.05
N PRO A 301 -49.89 -40.26 13.81
CA PRO A 301 -49.78 -38.85 13.56
C PRO A 301 -49.22 -38.10 14.78
N VAL A 302 -48.35 -37.11 14.51
CA VAL A 302 -47.70 -36.25 15.51
C VAL A 302 -48.19 -34.82 15.43
N ASN A 303 -48.03 -34.08 16.52
CA ASN A 303 -48.37 -32.66 16.57
C ASN A 303 -47.08 -31.83 16.77
N PRO A 304 -46.37 -31.47 15.71
CA PRO A 304 -45.16 -30.74 15.82
C PRO A 304 -45.40 -29.22 16.06
N THR A 305 -44.50 -28.62 16.83
CA THR A 305 -44.28 -27.18 16.87
C THR A 305 -42.93 -26.90 16.21
N ILE A 306 -42.99 -26.20 15.12
CA ILE A 306 -41.84 -25.81 14.31
C ILE A 306 -41.43 -24.39 14.73
N THR A 307 -40.14 -24.13 14.93
CA THR A 307 -39.63 -22.84 15.36
C THR A 307 -38.58 -22.36 14.37
N LEU A 308 -38.64 -21.07 13.91
CA LEU A 308 -37.60 -20.45 13.07
C LEU A 308 -36.35 -20.20 13.89
N SER A 309 -35.86 -21.24 14.49
CA SER A 309 -34.57 -21.34 15.16
C SER A 309 -34.04 -22.73 14.82
N GLY A 310 -32.77 -22.84 14.57
CA GLY A 310 -32.15 -24.06 14.17
C GLY A 310 -30.81 -24.27 14.85
N LYS A 311 -29.98 -25.11 14.25
CA LYS A 311 -28.66 -25.41 14.79
C LYS A 311 -27.74 -24.19 14.70
N PHE A 312 -27.85 -23.38 13.64
CA PHE A 312 -26.89 -22.34 13.29
C PHE A 312 -27.48 -20.92 13.22
N ILE A 313 -28.81 -20.82 13.21
CA ILE A 313 -29.50 -19.54 13.10
C ILE A 313 -30.72 -19.46 13.99
N LYS A 314 -30.98 -18.29 14.56
CA LYS A 314 -32.17 -17.99 15.35
C LYS A 314 -32.81 -16.71 14.82
N ILE A 315 -33.98 -16.80 14.15
CA ILE A 315 -34.72 -15.64 13.66
C ILE A 315 -35.57 -15.06 14.77
N VAL A 316 -35.54 -13.73 14.94
CA VAL A 316 -36.40 -13.00 15.87
C VAL A 316 -36.95 -11.72 15.20
N THR A 317 -38.09 -11.22 15.67
CA THR A 317 -38.75 -10.06 15.07
C THR A 317 -38.44 -8.78 15.83
N GLY A 318 -37.97 -7.74 15.14
CA GLY A 318 -37.66 -6.43 15.70
C GLY A 318 -36.40 -6.36 16.55
N ALA A 319 -36.01 -5.16 16.93
CA ALA A 319 -34.73 -4.87 17.64
C ALA A 319 -34.61 -5.62 18.98
N ASN A 320 -35.68 -5.78 19.71
CA ASN A 320 -35.73 -6.37 21.06
C ASN A 320 -36.35 -7.77 21.08
N GLY A 321 -36.58 -8.39 19.92
CA GLY A 321 -37.12 -9.73 19.82
C GLY A 321 -36.25 -10.76 20.52
N THR A 322 -36.86 -11.63 21.33
CA THR A 322 -36.14 -12.73 22.03
C THR A 322 -36.63 -14.10 21.64
N THR A 323 -37.85 -14.17 21.07
CA THR A 323 -38.50 -15.42 20.69
C THR A 323 -38.61 -15.52 19.17
N SER A 324 -38.33 -16.69 18.66
CA SER A 324 -38.50 -16.99 17.23
C SER A 324 -39.95 -17.26 16.89
N PRO A 325 -40.40 -16.91 15.67
CA PRO A 325 -41.70 -17.31 15.15
C PRO A 325 -41.89 -18.81 15.21
N THR A 326 -43.09 -19.26 15.59
CA THR A 326 -43.44 -20.70 15.69
C THR A 326 -44.72 -20.99 14.90
N HIS A 327 -44.77 -22.22 14.37
CA HIS A 327 -45.97 -22.78 13.76
C HIS A 327 -46.26 -24.15 14.38
N SER A 328 -47.47 -24.31 14.89
CA SER A 328 -47.92 -25.60 15.41
C SER A 328 -48.98 -26.16 14.47
N THR A 329 -48.83 -27.43 14.15
CA THR A 329 -49.80 -28.20 13.36
C THR A 329 -50.15 -29.54 14.04
N THR A 330 -51.22 -30.17 13.64
CA THR A 330 -51.75 -31.41 14.26
C THR A 330 -51.96 -32.48 13.22
N ASN A 331 -51.90 -33.75 13.67
CA ASN A 331 -52.16 -34.94 12.85
C ASN A 331 -51.26 -35.07 11.61
N VAL A 332 -49.99 -34.74 11.77
CA VAL A 332 -48.98 -34.92 10.72
C VAL A 332 -48.60 -36.40 10.64
N ASN A 333 -48.78 -36.99 9.48
CA ASN A 333 -48.49 -38.37 9.18
C ASN A 333 -47.11 -38.51 8.49
N ASN A 334 -46.60 -39.72 8.45
CA ASN A 334 -45.36 -39.99 7.72
C ASN A 334 -45.50 -39.67 6.22
N GLY A 335 -44.63 -38.86 5.68
CA GLY A 335 -44.64 -38.45 4.32
C GLY A 335 -45.41 -37.15 4.03
N ASP A 336 -46.02 -36.53 5.02
CA ASP A 336 -46.70 -35.24 4.88
C ASP A 336 -45.67 -34.09 4.75
N ILE A 337 -46.05 -33.08 4.06
CA ILE A 337 -45.30 -31.81 3.98
C ILE A 337 -45.96 -30.82 4.93
N VAL A 338 -45.20 -30.23 5.83
CA VAL A 338 -45.63 -29.16 6.73
C VAL A 338 -45.00 -27.86 6.24
N ASP A 339 -45.79 -27.06 5.56
CA ASP A 339 -45.39 -25.72 5.20
C ASP A 339 -45.44 -24.78 6.40
N PHE A 340 -44.36 -24.01 6.61
CA PHE A 340 -44.36 -22.94 7.58
C PHE A 340 -45.15 -21.75 6.97
N PRO A 341 -46.31 -21.39 7.49
CA PRO A 341 -47.22 -20.49 6.79
C PRO A 341 -46.74 -19.03 6.89
N HIS A 342 -46.77 -18.32 5.77
CA HIS A 342 -46.49 -16.87 5.71
C HIS A 342 -47.56 -16.01 6.36
N SER A 343 -48.75 -16.57 6.60
CA SER A 343 -49.92 -15.89 7.19
C SER A 343 -49.84 -15.78 8.73
N SER A 344 -48.81 -16.27 9.37
CA SER A 344 -48.63 -16.09 10.80
C SER A 344 -48.35 -14.63 11.11
N PRO A 345 -48.99 -13.99 12.13
CA PRO A 345 -48.70 -12.60 12.45
C PRO A 345 -47.25 -12.35 12.86
N ASN A 346 -46.47 -13.39 13.11
CA ASN A 346 -45.07 -13.32 13.58
C ASN A 346 -44.02 -13.85 12.57
N ALA A 347 -44.46 -14.37 11.41
CA ALA A 347 -43.58 -14.94 10.41
C ALA A 347 -44.01 -14.53 9.01
N THR A 348 -43.21 -13.74 8.38
CA THR A 348 -43.34 -13.31 6.99
C THR A 348 -42.30 -14.01 6.10
N GLU A 349 -42.45 -13.87 4.80
CA GLU A 349 -41.49 -14.29 3.80
C GLU A 349 -40.06 -13.79 4.12
N ARG A 350 -39.91 -12.63 4.73
CA ARG A 350 -38.61 -12.07 5.16
C ARG A 350 -37.91 -12.95 6.20
N HIS A 351 -38.65 -13.46 7.15
CA HIS A 351 -38.12 -14.36 8.18
C HIS A 351 -37.67 -15.68 7.57
N MET A 352 -38.46 -16.22 6.61
CA MET A 352 -38.13 -17.48 5.93
C MET A 352 -36.92 -17.34 5.02
N THR A 353 -36.85 -16.27 4.25
CA THR A 353 -35.74 -15.98 3.36
C THR A 353 -34.43 -15.84 4.16
N CYS A 354 -34.44 -15.09 5.25
CA CYS A 354 -33.28 -14.98 6.14
C CYS A 354 -32.86 -16.33 6.71
N TYR A 355 -33.84 -17.12 7.21
CA TYR A 355 -33.54 -18.44 7.77
C TYR A 355 -32.87 -19.36 6.75
N TYR A 356 -33.43 -19.40 5.53
CA TYR A 356 -32.92 -20.21 4.43
C TYR A 356 -31.50 -19.81 4.07
N HIS A 357 -31.28 -18.54 3.72
CA HIS A 357 -29.99 -18.06 3.25
C HIS A 357 -28.90 -18.10 4.33
N ALA A 358 -29.24 -17.91 5.59
CA ALA A 358 -28.31 -18.08 6.70
C ALA A 358 -27.78 -19.53 6.81
N ASN A 359 -28.62 -20.52 6.53
CA ASN A 359 -28.16 -21.92 6.48
C ASN A 359 -27.35 -22.19 5.20
N GLU A 360 -27.66 -21.54 4.06
CA GLU A 360 -26.86 -21.68 2.83
C GLU A 360 -25.44 -21.16 3.01
N ILE A 361 -25.25 -19.96 3.59
CA ILE A 361 -23.92 -19.41 3.84
C ILE A 361 -23.16 -20.21 4.89
N HIS A 362 -23.85 -20.69 5.95
CA HIS A 362 -23.21 -21.55 6.93
C HIS A 362 -22.67 -22.84 6.29
N ASP A 363 -23.47 -23.52 5.47
CA ASP A 363 -23.04 -24.72 4.79
C ASP A 363 -21.91 -24.46 3.79
N HIS A 364 -21.96 -23.32 3.07
CA HIS A 364 -20.89 -22.89 2.18
C HIS A 364 -19.60 -22.61 2.96
N MET A 365 -19.66 -21.91 4.08
CA MET A 365 -18.53 -21.73 4.99
C MET A 365 -17.95 -23.08 5.43
N LYS A 366 -18.81 -24.03 5.86
CA LYS A 366 -18.37 -25.36 6.32
C LYS A 366 -17.75 -26.21 5.20
N MET A 367 -18.15 -25.98 3.94
CA MET A 367 -17.54 -26.64 2.79
C MET A 367 -16.06 -26.23 2.65
N HIS A 368 -15.76 -24.97 2.90
CA HIS A 368 -14.41 -24.40 2.74
C HIS A 368 -13.60 -24.38 4.05
N LEU A 369 -14.25 -24.20 5.19
CA LEU A 369 -13.64 -24.16 6.54
C LEU A 369 -14.25 -25.28 7.44
N PRO A 370 -14.05 -26.56 7.11
CA PRO A 370 -14.75 -27.66 7.81
C PRO A 370 -14.40 -27.76 9.30
N ASN A 371 -13.22 -27.34 9.70
CA ASN A 371 -12.73 -27.37 11.07
C ASN A 371 -13.10 -26.15 11.90
N PHE A 372 -13.63 -25.08 11.28
CA PHE A 372 -14.10 -23.90 11.97
C PHE A 372 -15.48 -24.14 12.58
N THR A 373 -15.55 -24.30 13.91
CA THR A 373 -16.77 -24.68 14.63
C THR A 373 -17.34 -23.58 15.53
N ALA A 374 -16.65 -22.44 15.65
CA ALA A 374 -17.11 -21.34 16.51
C ALA A 374 -18.46 -20.76 16.06
N MET A 375 -18.78 -20.85 14.76
CA MET A 375 -20.06 -20.47 14.18
C MET A 375 -21.13 -21.59 14.18
N ASP A 376 -20.82 -22.79 14.70
CA ASP A 376 -21.76 -23.94 14.78
C ASP A 376 -22.79 -23.76 15.93
N ASN A 377 -23.10 -22.51 16.28
CA ASN A 377 -24.09 -22.13 17.28
C ASN A 377 -25.13 -21.17 16.66
N PRO A 378 -26.36 -21.14 17.17
CA PRO A 378 -27.40 -20.29 16.59
C PRO A 378 -27.07 -18.79 16.65
N LEU A 379 -26.71 -18.20 15.51
CA LEU A 379 -26.54 -16.76 15.37
C LEU A 379 -27.91 -16.07 15.34
N THR A 380 -28.12 -15.08 16.19
CA THR A 380 -29.38 -14.33 16.23
C THR A 380 -29.50 -13.43 15.02
N THR A 381 -30.57 -13.57 14.27
CA THR A 381 -30.91 -12.70 13.13
C THR A 381 -32.21 -11.98 13.41
N ARG A 382 -32.15 -10.64 13.46
CA ARG A 382 -33.25 -9.73 13.76
C ARG A 382 -33.87 -9.21 12.48
N VAL A 383 -35.10 -9.62 12.22
CA VAL A 383 -35.83 -9.23 11.02
C VAL A 383 -36.91 -8.23 11.38
N ASP A 384 -37.31 -7.38 10.44
CA ASP A 384 -38.35 -6.36 10.59
C ASP A 384 -38.08 -5.36 11.74
N ARG A 385 -36.86 -4.94 11.89
CA ARG A 385 -36.53 -3.81 12.78
C ARG A 385 -37.18 -2.52 12.24
N THR A 386 -37.77 -1.74 13.14
CA THR A 386 -38.45 -0.47 12.85
C THR A 386 -37.76 0.73 13.48
N ASP A 387 -36.66 0.49 14.18
CA ASP A 387 -35.85 1.47 14.88
C ASP A 387 -34.78 2.12 14.01
N GLY A 388 -34.80 1.83 12.71
CA GLY A 388 -33.97 2.42 11.65
C GLY A 388 -34.56 2.08 10.30
N ASN A 389 -33.83 2.37 9.23
CA ASN A 389 -34.27 2.13 7.86
C ASN A 389 -33.06 2.02 6.92
N CYS A 390 -33.26 1.51 5.70
CA CYS A 390 -32.29 1.47 4.61
C CYS A 390 -30.96 0.80 5.01
N ASN A 391 -30.97 -0.19 5.89
CA ASN A 391 -29.74 -0.85 6.36
C ASN A 391 -29.94 -2.31 6.75
N ALA A 392 -28.82 -3.06 6.69
CA ALA A 392 -28.58 -4.31 7.40
C ALA A 392 -27.23 -4.19 8.09
N PHE A 393 -26.96 -4.95 9.13
CA PHE A 393 -25.66 -4.91 9.81
C PHE A 393 -25.46 -6.09 10.75
N TYR A 394 -24.21 -6.48 10.88
CA TYR A 394 -23.73 -7.36 11.94
C TYR A 394 -23.21 -6.54 13.12
N ASP A 395 -23.65 -6.81 14.34
CA ASP A 395 -23.31 -6.03 15.53
C ASP A 395 -22.27 -6.67 16.46
N GLY A 396 -21.58 -7.70 15.99
CA GLY A 396 -20.64 -8.52 16.76
C GLY A 396 -21.32 -9.70 17.48
N SER A 397 -22.65 -9.79 17.43
CA SER A 397 -23.42 -10.86 18.10
C SER A 397 -24.71 -11.24 17.38
N SER A 398 -25.22 -10.40 16.51
CA SER A 398 -26.42 -10.64 15.73
C SER A 398 -26.38 -9.95 14.37
N ILE A 399 -27.12 -10.51 13.41
CA ILE A 399 -27.40 -9.88 12.13
C ILE A 399 -28.74 -9.15 12.22
N ASN A 400 -28.81 -7.96 11.63
CA ASN A 400 -29.93 -7.06 11.82
C ASN A 400 -30.45 -6.51 10.50
N PHE A 401 -31.77 -6.62 10.24
CA PHE A 401 -32.40 -6.12 9.04
C PHE A 401 -33.56 -5.19 9.39
N TYR A 402 -33.52 -3.98 8.84
CA TYR A 402 -34.63 -3.05 8.95
C TYR A 402 -35.77 -3.42 7.98
N THR A 403 -36.99 -3.05 8.38
CA THR A 403 -38.16 -3.19 7.51
C THR A 403 -38.16 -2.16 6.40
N THR A 404 -39.04 -2.33 5.41
CA THR A 404 -39.22 -1.40 4.29
C THR A 404 -39.55 0.00 4.77
N ALA A 405 -38.77 1.00 4.40
CA ALA A 405 -39.01 2.41 4.65
C ALA A 405 -38.19 3.32 3.71
N ASN A 406 -38.59 4.57 3.55
CA ASN A 406 -37.82 5.64 2.90
C ASN A 406 -37.31 5.34 1.45
N GLY A 407 -38.08 4.60 0.66
CA GLY A 407 -37.79 4.32 -0.75
C GLY A 407 -36.86 3.12 -0.97
N CYS A 408 -36.48 2.46 0.09
CA CYS A 408 -35.68 1.27 0.04
C CYS A 408 -36.45 0.03 0.49
N ASN A 409 -36.11 -1.11 0.00
CA ASN A 409 -36.76 -2.39 0.25
C ASN A 409 -36.11 -3.12 1.45
N ALA A 410 -36.75 -4.07 2.16
CA ALA A 410 -36.16 -4.78 3.31
C ALA A 410 -35.05 -5.77 2.89
N LEU A 411 -33.81 -5.54 3.28
CA LEU A 411 -32.65 -6.28 2.83
C LEU A 411 -32.65 -7.78 3.26
N SER A 412 -33.49 -8.11 4.23
CA SER A 412 -33.80 -9.50 4.60
C SER A 412 -34.34 -10.38 3.47
N LEU A 413 -34.66 -9.79 2.29
CA LEU A 413 -35.17 -10.46 1.11
C LEU A 413 -34.11 -10.56 -0.01
N VAL A 414 -32.89 -10.14 0.25
CA VAL A 414 -31.80 -10.11 -0.71
C VAL A 414 -30.72 -11.07 -0.23
N SER A 415 -30.53 -12.17 -0.94
CA SER A 415 -29.68 -13.28 -0.50
C SER A 415 -28.23 -12.87 -0.27
N ASP A 416 -27.67 -12.10 -1.18
CA ASP A 416 -26.27 -11.67 -1.12
C ASP A 416 -26.02 -10.69 0.03
N VAL A 417 -27.02 -9.88 0.42
CA VAL A 417 -26.90 -9.07 1.64
C VAL A 417 -26.92 -9.94 2.90
N MET A 418 -27.73 -11.00 2.94
CA MET A 418 -27.68 -11.96 4.04
C MET A 418 -26.31 -12.66 4.10
N TYR A 419 -25.73 -13.01 2.96
CA TYR A 419 -24.40 -13.61 2.87
C TYR A 419 -23.29 -12.65 3.30
N HIS A 420 -23.42 -11.38 2.92
CA HIS A 420 -22.53 -10.33 3.35
C HIS A 420 -22.53 -10.15 4.87
N GLU A 421 -23.70 -9.99 5.48
CA GLU A 421 -23.80 -9.81 6.93
C GLU A 421 -23.30 -11.03 7.71
N TYR A 422 -23.59 -12.24 7.20
CA TYR A 422 -23.04 -13.45 7.78
C TYR A 422 -21.53 -13.54 7.59
N GLY A 423 -21.01 -13.02 6.46
CA GLY A 423 -19.59 -12.93 6.16
C GLY A 423 -18.82 -12.14 7.20
N HIS A 424 -19.38 -11.01 7.70
CA HIS A 424 -18.81 -10.29 8.84
C HIS A 424 -18.72 -11.18 10.08
N GLY A 425 -19.78 -11.94 10.35
CA GLY A 425 -19.77 -12.93 11.43
C GLY A 425 -18.66 -13.96 11.26
N ILE A 426 -18.49 -14.51 10.06
CA ILE A 426 -17.41 -15.48 9.76
C ILE A 426 -16.06 -14.87 10.08
N THR A 427 -15.77 -13.69 9.51
CA THR A 427 -14.47 -13.02 9.66
C THR A 427 -14.19 -12.68 11.13
N ASN A 428 -15.10 -12.00 11.80
CA ASN A 428 -14.90 -11.59 13.20
C ASN A 428 -14.73 -12.82 14.13
N VAL A 429 -15.63 -13.80 14.03
CA VAL A 429 -15.59 -14.98 14.90
C VAL A 429 -14.39 -15.86 14.57
N PHE A 430 -13.94 -15.91 13.30
CA PHE A 430 -12.76 -16.66 12.92
C PHE A 430 -11.49 -16.06 13.57
N TRP A 431 -11.30 -14.73 13.52
CA TRP A 431 -10.17 -14.08 14.16
C TRP A 431 -10.21 -14.23 15.69
N ASP A 432 -11.39 -14.06 16.29
CA ASP A 432 -11.58 -14.26 17.74
C ASP A 432 -11.26 -15.71 18.16
N ASP A 433 -11.69 -16.71 17.39
CA ASP A 433 -11.40 -18.12 17.62
C ASP A 433 -9.90 -18.43 17.50
N GLN A 434 -9.18 -17.70 16.64
CA GLN A 434 -7.73 -17.78 16.52
C GLN A 434 -6.97 -16.95 17.57
N GLY A 435 -7.67 -16.32 18.52
CA GLY A 435 -7.08 -15.57 19.64
C GLY A 435 -6.56 -14.18 19.29
N THR A 436 -7.05 -13.59 18.20
CA THR A 436 -6.70 -12.23 17.78
C THR A 436 -7.96 -11.43 17.46
N SER A 437 -7.89 -10.09 17.53
CA SER A 437 -8.98 -9.22 17.09
C SER A 437 -8.92 -8.99 15.59
N PHE A 438 -10.07 -8.79 14.97
CA PHE A 438 -10.19 -8.31 13.60
C PHE A 438 -10.37 -6.80 13.62
N ASP A 439 -9.46 -6.03 12.98
CA ASP A 439 -9.38 -4.58 13.16
C ASP A 439 -9.49 -3.77 11.85
N ASN A 440 -9.32 -4.38 10.66
CA ASN A 440 -9.41 -3.66 9.39
C ASN A 440 -10.84 -3.68 8.83
N GLY A 441 -11.49 -2.53 8.86
CA GLY A 441 -12.87 -2.39 8.37
C GLY A 441 -12.99 -2.57 6.86
N GLY A 442 -12.05 -2.04 6.07
CA GLY A 442 -12.04 -2.20 4.62
C GLY A 442 -11.92 -3.67 4.19
N MET A 443 -11.01 -4.41 4.82
CA MET A 443 -10.92 -5.86 4.62
C MET A 443 -12.21 -6.57 5.02
N GLY A 444 -12.83 -6.17 6.14
CA GLY A 444 -14.08 -6.77 6.63
C GLY A 444 -15.24 -6.65 5.65
N GLU A 445 -15.42 -5.47 5.08
CA GLU A 445 -16.40 -5.22 4.02
C GLU A 445 -16.10 -6.03 2.75
N GLY A 446 -14.83 -5.98 2.31
CA GLY A 446 -14.41 -6.69 1.12
C GLY A 446 -14.57 -8.21 1.27
N TYR A 447 -14.20 -8.78 2.39
CA TYR A 447 -14.34 -10.23 2.66
C TYR A 447 -15.80 -10.65 2.71
N SER A 448 -16.67 -9.82 3.28
CA SER A 448 -18.11 -10.08 3.32
C SER A 448 -18.72 -10.11 1.91
N ASP A 449 -18.29 -9.20 1.03
CA ASP A 449 -18.71 -9.22 -0.38
C ASP A 449 -18.14 -10.44 -1.12
N VAL A 450 -16.89 -10.89 -0.84
CA VAL A 450 -16.34 -12.10 -1.44
C VAL A 450 -17.10 -13.34 -1.00
N TRP A 451 -17.48 -13.47 0.28
CA TRP A 451 -18.37 -14.53 0.73
C TRP A 451 -19.69 -14.53 -0.04
N ALA A 452 -20.31 -13.36 -0.22
CA ALA A 452 -21.54 -13.24 -1.00
C ALA A 452 -21.36 -13.62 -2.47
N MET A 453 -20.30 -13.11 -3.13
CA MET A 453 -20.00 -13.39 -4.53
C MET A 453 -19.66 -14.87 -4.77
N SER A 454 -19.00 -15.52 -3.82
CA SER A 454 -18.63 -16.94 -3.92
C SER A 454 -19.85 -17.87 -4.00
N ILE A 455 -20.94 -17.53 -3.33
CA ILE A 455 -22.21 -18.27 -3.35
C ILE A 455 -23.06 -17.88 -4.56
N THR A 456 -23.26 -16.58 -4.77
CA THR A 456 -24.12 -16.09 -5.86
C THR A 456 -23.52 -16.25 -7.24
N LYS A 457 -22.18 -16.40 -7.30
CA LYS A 457 -21.38 -16.43 -8.54
C LYS A 457 -21.64 -15.19 -9.42
N SER A 458 -21.89 -14.05 -8.77
CA SER A 458 -22.27 -12.79 -9.38
C SER A 458 -21.41 -11.64 -8.85
N PRO A 459 -21.02 -10.67 -9.71
CA PRO A 459 -20.28 -9.47 -9.28
C PRO A 459 -21.17 -8.39 -8.62
N LEU A 460 -22.45 -8.66 -8.43
CA LEU A 460 -23.45 -7.70 -7.99
C LEU A 460 -23.81 -7.93 -6.51
N ILE A 461 -23.77 -6.88 -5.73
CA ILE A 461 -24.23 -6.88 -4.34
C ILE A 461 -25.47 -6.02 -4.20
N GLY A 462 -26.50 -6.55 -3.54
CA GLY A 462 -27.79 -5.89 -3.27
C GLY A 462 -28.64 -5.61 -4.50
N PRO A 463 -28.81 -6.56 -5.46
CA PRO A 463 -29.67 -6.33 -6.60
C PRO A 463 -31.13 -6.12 -6.16
N GLY A 464 -31.72 -5.03 -6.67
CA GLY A 464 -33.09 -4.66 -6.33
C GLY A 464 -33.23 -3.85 -5.06
N PHE A 465 -32.21 -3.22 -4.63
CA PHE A 465 -32.10 -2.37 -3.46
C PHE A 465 -33.23 -1.30 -3.36
N PHE A 466 -33.46 -0.53 -4.40
CA PHE A 466 -34.50 0.50 -4.40
C PHE A 466 -35.88 -0.06 -4.78
N ILE A 467 -36.92 0.45 -4.13
CA ILE A 467 -38.29 0.07 -4.44
C ILE A 467 -38.57 0.31 -5.92
N GLY A 468 -39.05 -0.73 -6.63
CA GLY A 468 -39.43 -0.65 -8.03
C GLY A 468 -38.24 -0.58 -9.01
N GLN A 469 -37.02 -0.79 -8.55
CA GLN A 469 -35.82 -0.77 -9.39
C GLN A 469 -35.08 -2.12 -9.37
N PRO A 470 -35.48 -3.12 -10.14
CA PRO A 470 -34.94 -4.47 -10.10
C PRO A 470 -33.47 -4.58 -10.50
N ASN A 471 -32.95 -3.59 -11.25
CA ASN A 471 -31.56 -3.56 -11.73
C ASN A 471 -30.64 -2.65 -10.87
N SER A 472 -31.15 -2.09 -9.78
CA SER A 472 -30.31 -1.33 -8.84
C SER A 472 -29.46 -2.28 -8.01
N THR A 473 -28.25 -1.87 -7.74
CA THR A 473 -27.30 -2.62 -6.91
C THR A 473 -26.68 -1.68 -5.88
N ILE A 474 -26.18 -2.24 -4.82
CA ILE A 474 -25.38 -1.52 -3.81
C ILE A 474 -23.97 -1.29 -4.34
N ARG A 475 -23.29 -2.38 -4.73
CA ARG A 475 -21.95 -2.40 -5.29
C ARG A 475 -21.89 -3.35 -6.48
N ARG A 476 -20.87 -3.18 -7.32
CA ARG A 476 -20.62 -4.09 -8.43
C ARG A 476 -19.14 -4.13 -8.81
N TYR A 477 -18.66 -5.30 -9.15
CA TYR A 477 -17.26 -5.60 -9.36
C TYR A 477 -16.86 -5.85 -10.81
N ASP A 478 -17.81 -5.81 -11.75
CA ASP A 478 -17.60 -6.04 -13.18
C ASP A 478 -17.34 -4.75 -13.99
N VAL A 479 -17.34 -3.58 -13.35
CA VAL A 479 -17.11 -2.29 -14.00
C VAL A 479 -16.41 -1.33 -13.02
N ASN A 480 -15.57 -0.44 -13.57
CA ASN A 480 -14.88 0.63 -12.82
C ASN A 480 -14.11 0.11 -11.59
N PRO A 481 -13.12 -0.76 -11.79
CA PRO A 481 -12.36 -1.33 -10.68
C PRO A 481 -11.79 -0.24 -9.79
N LYS A 482 -11.85 -0.44 -8.48
CA LYS A 482 -11.22 0.45 -7.49
C LYS A 482 -9.77 0.06 -7.35
N ILE A 483 -8.88 1.05 -7.28
CA ILE A 483 -7.43 0.85 -7.34
C ILE A 483 -6.77 1.48 -6.11
N TYR A 484 -5.94 0.74 -5.42
CA TYR A 484 -5.06 1.22 -4.35
C TYR A 484 -3.84 1.95 -4.95
N PRO A 485 -3.36 3.07 -4.37
CA PRO A 485 -3.98 3.83 -3.27
C PRO A 485 -4.97 4.91 -3.74
N GLN A 486 -5.22 5.05 -5.05
CA GLN A 486 -5.95 6.16 -5.65
C GLN A 486 -7.40 6.26 -5.17
N ASN A 487 -8.05 5.11 -4.93
CA ASN A 487 -9.43 5.04 -4.48
C ASN A 487 -9.57 4.81 -2.96
N LEU A 488 -8.46 4.81 -2.21
CA LEU A 488 -8.50 4.76 -0.76
C LEU A 488 -9.01 6.11 -0.20
N VAL A 489 -10.13 6.09 0.51
CA VAL A 489 -10.80 7.29 1.01
C VAL A 489 -11.02 7.30 2.52
N GLY A 490 -10.69 6.21 3.24
CA GLY A 490 -10.88 6.06 4.67
C GLY A 490 -12.32 5.73 5.07
N GLN A 491 -13.12 5.20 4.12
CA GLN A 491 -14.47 4.72 4.35
C GLN A 491 -14.53 3.23 4.03
N VAL A 492 -14.80 2.43 5.04
CA VAL A 492 -14.61 0.96 5.01
C VAL A 492 -15.29 0.25 3.84
N HIS A 493 -16.51 0.66 3.46
CA HIS A 493 -17.20 0.05 2.32
C HIS A 493 -16.52 0.39 0.98
N ALA A 494 -16.13 1.66 0.79
CA ALA A 494 -15.46 2.09 -0.44
C ALA A 494 -14.04 1.50 -0.55
N ASP A 495 -13.32 1.43 0.57
CA ASP A 495 -11.98 0.86 0.63
C ASP A 495 -12.01 -0.67 0.46
N GLY A 496 -13.07 -1.33 0.98
CA GLY A 496 -13.31 -2.76 0.80
C GLY A 496 -13.59 -3.19 -0.63
N GLU A 497 -14.12 -2.28 -1.49
CA GLU A 497 -14.31 -2.57 -2.91
C GLU A 497 -12.98 -2.88 -3.63
N ILE A 498 -11.84 -2.41 -3.12
CA ILE A 498 -10.52 -2.68 -3.70
C ILE A 498 -10.19 -4.16 -3.56
N ILE A 499 -10.24 -4.69 -2.34
CA ILE A 499 -9.83 -6.07 -2.08
C ILE A 499 -10.87 -7.08 -2.59
N ALA A 500 -12.17 -6.77 -2.49
CA ALA A 500 -13.20 -7.63 -3.06
C ALA A 500 -13.11 -7.71 -4.59
N GLY A 501 -12.80 -6.58 -5.25
CA GLY A 501 -12.53 -6.52 -6.67
C GLY A 501 -11.32 -7.37 -7.07
N ALA A 502 -10.24 -7.35 -6.28
CA ALA A 502 -9.05 -8.15 -6.54
C ALA A 502 -9.37 -9.67 -6.54
N TRP A 503 -10.16 -10.13 -5.60
CA TRP A 503 -10.64 -11.52 -5.57
C TRP A 503 -11.56 -11.83 -6.75
N TRP A 504 -12.46 -10.92 -7.11
CA TRP A 504 -13.32 -11.12 -8.27
C TRP A 504 -12.52 -11.20 -9.56
N ASP A 505 -11.58 -10.28 -9.80
CA ASP A 505 -10.77 -10.24 -11.02
C ASP A 505 -9.79 -11.41 -11.09
N PHE A 506 -9.32 -11.96 -9.97
CA PHE A 506 -8.62 -13.24 -9.96
C PHE A 506 -9.47 -14.35 -10.62
N ALA A 507 -10.75 -14.50 -10.24
CA ALA A 507 -11.63 -15.46 -10.86
C ALA A 507 -11.89 -15.15 -12.35
N GLN A 508 -12.01 -13.87 -12.72
CA GLN A 508 -12.21 -13.45 -14.13
C GLN A 508 -10.98 -13.75 -14.99
N ASP A 509 -9.77 -13.59 -14.46
CA ASP A 509 -8.55 -13.94 -15.18
C ASP A 509 -8.49 -15.46 -15.48
N MET A 510 -8.88 -16.31 -14.55
CA MET A 510 -9.01 -17.76 -14.79
C MET A 510 -10.05 -18.08 -15.88
N ILE A 511 -11.18 -17.39 -15.90
CA ILE A 511 -12.23 -17.56 -16.92
C ILE A 511 -11.68 -17.17 -18.30
N SER A 512 -10.92 -16.08 -18.39
CA SER A 512 -10.25 -15.67 -19.62
C SER A 512 -9.25 -16.71 -20.13
N GLY A 513 -8.64 -17.47 -19.21
CA GLY A 513 -7.75 -18.61 -19.48
C GLY A 513 -8.46 -19.92 -19.87
N SER A 514 -9.79 -19.92 -20.09
CA SER A 514 -10.61 -21.05 -20.50
C SER A 514 -11.09 -21.99 -19.36
N VAL A 515 -11.02 -21.54 -18.11
CA VAL A 515 -11.69 -22.22 -16.99
C VAL A 515 -13.17 -21.83 -17.01
N THR A 516 -14.07 -22.74 -16.63
CA THR A 516 -15.50 -22.38 -16.53
C THR A 516 -15.74 -21.38 -15.41
N ALA A 517 -16.73 -20.49 -15.54
CA ALA A 517 -17.04 -19.49 -14.54
C ALA A 517 -17.31 -20.12 -13.15
N SER A 518 -17.99 -21.28 -13.10
CA SER A 518 -18.22 -21.99 -11.85
C SER A 518 -16.91 -22.46 -11.20
N GLU A 519 -16.06 -23.14 -11.97
CA GLU A 519 -14.78 -23.64 -11.46
C GLU A 519 -13.84 -22.53 -11.00
N ALA A 520 -13.80 -21.42 -11.72
CA ALA A 520 -12.99 -20.26 -11.36
C ALA A 520 -13.43 -19.66 -10.04
N ILE A 521 -14.74 -19.44 -9.84
CA ILE A 521 -15.26 -18.89 -8.58
C ILE A 521 -15.12 -19.90 -7.45
N ASP A 522 -15.34 -21.19 -7.69
CA ASP A 522 -15.14 -22.23 -6.66
C ASP A 522 -13.65 -22.33 -6.25
N THR A 523 -12.71 -22.16 -7.19
CA THR A 523 -11.28 -22.11 -6.90
C THR A 523 -10.93 -20.85 -6.11
N MET A 524 -11.45 -19.69 -6.52
CA MET A 524 -11.28 -18.44 -5.79
C MET A 524 -11.84 -18.58 -4.36
N ALA A 525 -13.05 -19.10 -4.18
CA ALA A 525 -13.67 -19.28 -2.87
C ALA A 525 -12.84 -20.20 -1.95
N ARG A 526 -12.25 -21.26 -2.50
CA ARG A 526 -11.36 -22.16 -1.74
C ARG A 526 -10.11 -21.41 -1.27
N ILE A 527 -9.39 -20.75 -2.17
CA ILE A 527 -8.14 -20.03 -1.83
C ILE A 527 -8.44 -18.89 -0.87
N PHE A 528 -9.52 -18.15 -1.10
CA PHE A 528 -10.01 -17.09 -0.23
C PHE A 528 -10.29 -17.60 1.19
N SER A 529 -11.04 -18.70 1.31
CA SER A 529 -11.37 -19.26 2.60
C SER A 529 -10.14 -19.79 3.34
N ASP A 530 -9.25 -20.49 2.62
CA ASP A 530 -8.01 -21.01 3.19
C ASP A 530 -7.08 -19.86 3.64
N SER A 531 -7.07 -18.74 2.90
CA SER A 531 -6.24 -17.57 3.25
C SER A 531 -6.62 -16.90 4.57
N HIS A 532 -7.83 -17.17 5.13
CA HIS A 532 -8.20 -16.72 6.47
C HIS A 532 -7.22 -17.19 7.54
N TYR A 533 -6.62 -18.38 7.38
CA TYR A 533 -5.59 -18.88 8.31
C TYR A 533 -4.32 -18.04 8.30
N GLY A 534 -4.11 -17.19 7.28
CA GLY A 534 -3.07 -16.19 7.26
C GLY A 534 -3.25 -15.09 8.30
N LEU A 535 -4.49 -14.80 8.70
CA LEU A 535 -4.86 -13.76 9.65
C LEU A 535 -4.28 -12.38 9.26
N ALA A 536 -4.35 -12.03 7.97
CA ALA A 536 -4.03 -10.68 7.53
C ALA A 536 -4.87 -9.69 8.34
N ASN A 537 -4.28 -8.66 8.90
CA ASN A 537 -4.97 -7.71 9.75
C ASN A 537 -4.11 -6.46 9.98
N GLY A 538 -4.76 -5.35 10.32
CA GLY A 538 -4.12 -4.09 10.67
C GLY A 538 -5.19 -3.04 10.96
N PRO A 539 -4.83 -1.87 11.50
CA PRO A 539 -5.80 -0.80 11.69
C PRO A 539 -6.25 -0.20 10.35
N ASP A 540 -7.44 0.42 10.33
CA ASP A 540 -7.87 1.24 9.20
C ASP A 540 -6.80 2.29 8.88
N GLY A 541 -6.49 2.46 7.59
CA GLY A 541 -5.40 3.29 7.08
C GLY A 541 -4.13 2.52 6.75
N GLN A 542 -4.06 1.22 7.04
CA GLN A 542 -3.00 0.33 6.59
C GLN A 542 -3.45 -0.69 5.53
N GLU A 543 -4.50 -0.38 4.78
CA GLU A 543 -5.06 -1.25 3.73
C GLU A 543 -4.00 -1.72 2.75
N GLY A 544 -3.04 -0.87 2.38
CA GLY A 544 -1.97 -1.27 1.46
C GLY A 544 -1.12 -2.43 1.96
N GLN A 545 -0.81 -2.45 3.25
CA GLN A 545 -0.07 -3.54 3.89
C GLN A 545 -0.97 -4.77 4.05
N VAL A 546 -2.19 -4.58 4.53
CA VAL A 546 -3.17 -5.66 4.74
C VAL A 546 -3.51 -6.33 3.42
N TYR A 547 -3.78 -5.57 2.36
CA TYR A 547 -4.13 -6.12 1.05
C TYR A 547 -2.94 -6.84 0.38
N HIS A 548 -1.72 -6.35 0.62
CA HIS A 548 -0.51 -7.06 0.18
C HIS A 548 -0.31 -8.37 0.96
N ASP A 549 -0.58 -8.40 2.26
CA ASP A 549 -0.57 -9.62 3.06
C ASP A 549 -1.59 -10.65 2.53
N ILE A 550 -2.79 -10.19 2.15
CA ILE A 550 -3.83 -11.04 1.55
C ILE A 550 -3.35 -11.64 0.23
N LEU A 551 -2.66 -10.88 -0.62
CA LEU A 551 -2.05 -11.40 -1.84
C LEU A 551 -1.04 -12.53 -1.53
N ILE A 552 -0.17 -12.31 -0.54
CA ILE A 552 0.82 -13.32 -0.13
C ILE A 552 0.13 -14.55 0.46
N ASP A 553 -0.90 -14.36 1.27
CA ASP A 553 -1.69 -15.45 1.83
C ASP A 553 -2.42 -16.23 0.72
N ALA A 554 -2.99 -15.54 -0.27
CA ALA A 554 -3.61 -16.19 -1.43
C ALA A 554 -2.63 -17.06 -2.21
N LEU A 555 -1.43 -16.54 -2.49
CA LEU A 555 -0.35 -17.32 -3.13
C LEU A 555 0.08 -18.50 -2.27
N GLN A 556 0.20 -18.30 -0.96
CA GLN A 556 0.65 -19.34 -0.04
C GLN A 556 -0.37 -20.48 0.06
N TYR A 557 -1.68 -20.17 0.04
CA TYR A 557 -2.73 -21.18 0.09
C TYR A 557 -3.04 -21.81 -1.28
N ASP A 558 -2.63 -21.17 -2.37
CA ASP A 558 -2.63 -21.79 -3.71
C ASP A 558 -1.40 -22.67 -3.95
N ASP A 559 -0.29 -22.42 -3.27
CA ASP A 559 0.96 -23.15 -3.46
C ASP A 559 0.83 -24.66 -3.14
N ASN A 560 1.52 -25.51 -3.91
CA ASN A 560 1.41 -26.95 -3.84
C ASN A 560 2.63 -27.68 -3.25
N ASP A 561 3.75 -26.95 -3.01
CA ASP A 561 4.98 -27.55 -2.50
C ASP A 561 5.67 -26.76 -1.37
N ALA A 562 5.01 -25.72 -0.86
CA ALA A 562 5.47 -24.83 0.20
C ALA A 562 6.71 -23.97 -0.19
N ASN A 563 6.92 -23.74 -1.48
CA ASN A 563 8.00 -22.94 -2.01
C ASN A 563 7.49 -21.88 -3.01
N LEU A 564 7.04 -20.75 -2.54
CA LEU A 564 6.50 -19.68 -3.38
C LEU A 564 7.45 -19.20 -4.50
N ASN A 565 8.77 -19.36 -4.34
CA ASN A 565 9.73 -18.86 -5.33
C ASN A 565 9.65 -19.56 -6.71
N ASN A 566 9.01 -20.72 -6.79
CA ASN A 566 8.79 -21.43 -8.08
C ASN A 566 7.38 -21.18 -8.65
N GLY A 567 6.60 -20.28 -8.03
CA GLY A 567 5.23 -19.97 -8.39
C GLY A 567 4.21 -20.93 -7.77
N THR A 568 2.95 -20.70 -8.06
CA THR A 568 1.82 -21.51 -7.54
C THR A 568 0.92 -21.93 -8.69
N PRO A 569 0.05 -22.93 -8.54
CA PRO A 569 -0.85 -23.40 -9.61
C PRO A 569 -1.65 -22.32 -10.31
N HIS A 570 -2.12 -21.29 -9.56
CA HIS A 570 -2.87 -20.15 -10.11
C HIS A 570 -2.12 -18.82 -9.95
N PHE A 571 -0.78 -18.87 -9.98
CA PHE A 571 0.07 -17.69 -9.76
C PHE A 571 -0.33 -16.49 -10.64
N LEU A 572 -0.43 -16.70 -11.97
CA LEU A 572 -0.76 -15.62 -12.90
C LEU A 572 -2.14 -15.01 -12.63
N PRO A 573 -3.23 -15.79 -12.52
CA PRO A 573 -4.54 -15.25 -12.19
C PRO A 573 -4.60 -14.48 -10.87
N ILE A 574 -3.95 -14.98 -9.83
CA ILE A 574 -3.90 -14.30 -8.53
C ILE A 574 -3.18 -12.96 -8.67
N VAL A 575 -1.94 -12.98 -9.19
CA VAL A 575 -1.13 -11.76 -9.31
C VAL A 575 -1.80 -10.73 -10.23
N ASN A 576 -2.38 -11.14 -11.36
CA ASN A 576 -3.08 -10.25 -12.28
C ASN A 576 -4.33 -9.63 -11.65
N GLY A 577 -5.17 -10.43 -10.99
CA GLY A 577 -6.39 -9.96 -10.34
C GLY A 577 -6.08 -8.91 -9.27
N PHE A 578 -5.09 -9.16 -8.42
CA PHE A 578 -4.67 -8.21 -7.40
C PHE A 578 -4.00 -6.96 -8.00
N ALA A 579 -3.16 -7.14 -9.02
CA ALA A 579 -2.50 -6.01 -9.69
C ALA A 579 -3.48 -5.09 -10.43
N ALA A 580 -4.59 -5.59 -10.95
CA ALA A 580 -5.67 -4.78 -11.53
C ALA A 580 -6.23 -3.77 -10.51
N HIS A 581 -6.10 -4.09 -9.22
CA HIS A 581 -6.51 -3.26 -8.10
C HIS A 581 -5.34 -2.54 -7.40
N GLY A 582 -4.15 -2.47 -8.03
CA GLY A 582 -2.99 -1.75 -7.51
C GLY A 582 -2.25 -2.48 -6.39
N ILE A 583 -2.54 -3.76 -6.17
CA ILE A 583 -1.90 -4.60 -5.15
C ILE A 583 -0.83 -5.44 -5.87
N TYR A 584 0.39 -4.92 -5.92
CA TYR A 584 1.48 -5.52 -6.67
C TYR A 584 2.34 -6.45 -5.80
N LEU A 585 2.77 -7.59 -6.36
CA LEU A 585 3.68 -8.52 -5.67
C LEU A 585 5.04 -7.86 -5.37
N LEU A 586 5.59 -7.13 -6.32
CA LEU A 586 6.80 -6.34 -6.14
C LEU A 586 6.46 -4.90 -5.73
N SER A 587 5.78 -4.73 -4.59
CA SER A 587 5.30 -3.43 -4.08
C SER A 587 6.41 -2.41 -3.81
N ASP A 588 7.63 -2.89 -3.54
CA ASP A 588 8.77 -2.06 -3.16
C ASP A 588 9.83 -1.98 -4.29
N ALA A 589 9.39 -2.22 -5.53
CA ALA A 589 10.31 -2.18 -6.68
C ALA A 589 10.81 -0.76 -6.94
N GLU A 590 12.13 -0.61 -7.00
CA GLU A 590 12.81 0.63 -7.37
C GLU A 590 13.93 0.36 -8.37
N LEU A 591 14.28 1.37 -9.12
CA LEU A 591 15.30 1.28 -10.15
C LEU A 591 16.18 2.54 -10.15
N ASP A 592 17.45 2.35 -9.76
CA ASP A 592 18.46 3.39 -9.81
C ASP A 592 19.12 3.44 -11.17
N HIS A 593 19.26 4.61 -11.70
CA HIS A 593 19.95 4.87 -12.95
C HIS A 593 20.64 6.23 -12.93
N ASN A 594 21.85 6.27 -13.44
CA ASN A 594 22.57 7.51 -13.67
C ASN A 594 22.51 7.86 -15.16
N GLU A 595 22.02 9.04 -15.50
CA GLU A 595 22.03 9.52 -16.88
C GLU A 595 23.46 9.65 -17.40
N PRO A 596 23.75 9.20 -18.65
CA PRO A 596 25.12 9.24 -19.19
C PRO A 596 25.59 10.65 -19.56
N GLY A 597 24.75 11.68 -19.34
CA GLY A 597 25.07 13.06 -19.74
C GLY A 597 25.09 13.25 -21.25
N VAL A 598 26.09 13.99 -21.75
CA VAL A 598 26.32 14.22 -23.18
C VAL A 598 27.27 13.18 -23.70
N VAL A 599 26.91 12.51 -24.81
CA VAL A 599 27.68 11.43 -25.42
C VAL A 599 28.13 11.82 -26.82
N ASN A 600 29.37 11.54 -27.18
CA ASN A 600 29.89 11.78 -28.53
C ASN A 600 29.16 10.92 -29.56
N ALA A 601 28.81 11.50 -30.70
CA ALA A 601 28.29 10.75 -31.82
C ALA A 601 29.30 9.67 -32.28
N GLY A 602 28.78 8.47 -32.56
CA GLY A 602 29.57 7.31 -32.94
C GLY A 602 30.10 6.47 -31.78
N SER A 603 29.94 6.92 -30.52
CA SER A 603 30.36 6.13 -29.37
C SER A 603 29.40 4.96 -29.09
N THR A 604 29.90 3.88 -28.50
CA THR A 604 29.05 2.84 -27.95
C THR A 604 28.37 3.38 -26.67
N ILE A 605 27.07 3.25 -26.61
CA ILE A 605 26.25 3.74 -25.49
C ILE A 605 25.70 2.56 -24.74
N SER A 606 26.16 2.34 -23.52
CA SER A 606 25.65 1.31 -22.61
C SER A 606 24.93 1.96 -21.45
N LEU A 607 23.67 1.62 -21.27
CA LEU A 607 22.84 2.11 -20.17
C LEU A 607 22.69 1.01 -19.13
N GLN A 608 22.84 1.36 -17.88
CA GLN A 608 22.78 0.44 -16.75
C GLN A 608 21.77 0.96 -15.72
N ALA A 609 20.98 0.05 -15.18
CA ALA A 609 20.08 0.30 -14.09
C ALA A 609 20.20 -0.78 -13.01
N ASP A 610 20.06 -0.42 -11.73
CA ASP A 610 20.14 -1.34 -10.58
C ASP A 610 18.76 -1.43 -9.94
N ALA A 611 18.17 -2.63 -9.94
CA ALA A 611 16.84 -2.88 -9.38
C ALA A 611 16.92 -3.30 -7.92
N THR A 612 16.11 -2.69 -7.08
CA THR A 612 15.83 -3.12 -5.71
C THR A 612 14.38 -3.56 -5.61
N VAL A 613 14.12 -4.76 -5.14
CA VAL A 613 12.77 -5.31 -5.00
C VAL A 613 12.63 -6.09 -3.69
N ASN A 614 11.39 -6.16 -3.19
CA ASN A 614 11.03 -6.93 -2.00
C ASN A 614 11.22 -8.45 -2.19
N PHE A 615 10.84 -9.01 -3.35
CA PHE A 615 10.91 -10.46 -3.63
C PHE A 615 11.72 -10.74 -4.91
N PRO A 616 13.06 -10.88 -4.83
CA PRO A 616 13.93 -11.02 -6.00
C PRO A 616 13.65 -12.22 -6.91
N ALA A 617 13.04 -13.31 -6.38
CA ALA A 617 12.66 -14.49 -7.16
C ALA A 617 11.58 -14.16 -8.21
N PHE A 618 10.79 -13.12 -7.97
CA PHE A 618 9.72 -12.69 -8.88
C PHE A 618 10.12 -11.51 -9.77
N LEU A 619 11.35 -11.01 -9.66
CA LEU A 619 11.84 -9.97 -10.54
C LEU A 619 12.00 -10.50 -11.97
N GLY A 620 11.12 -10.04 -12.84
CA GLY A 620 11.08 -10.37 -14.26
C GLY A 620 11.95 -9.44 -15.09
N ASP A 621 11.37 -8.92 -16.14
CA ASP A 621 12.04 -8.08 -17.13
C ASP A 621 12.15 -6.62 -16.66
N VAL A 622 13.26 -5.99 -17.07
CA VAL A 622 13.34 -4.53 -17.12
C VAL A 622 13.40 -4.12 -18.59
N LYS A 623 12.49 -3.22 -18.98
CA LYS A 623 12.40 -2.70 -20.35
C LYS A 623 12.65 -1.20 -20.35
N MET A 624 13.56 -0.74 -21.19
CA MET A 624 13.76 0.66 -21.48
C MET A 624 12.81 1.05 -22.61
N PHE A 625 12.04 2.11 -22.42
CA PHE A 625 11.23 2.74 -23.44
C PHE A 625 11.85 4.07 -23.84
N PHE A 626 11.97 4.34 -25.12
CA PHE A 626 12.61 5.55 -25.60
C PHE A 626 11.99 6.08 -26.88
N ARG A 627 12.15 7.37 -27.10
CA ARG A 627 11.81 8.04 -28.36
C ARG A 627 12.76 9.20 -28.64
N GLU A 628 12.94 9.56 -29.89
CA GLU A 628 13.59 10.81 -30.23
C GLU A 628 12.70 12.00 -29.81
N ARG A 629 13.30 12.99 -29.11
CA ARG A 629 12.57 14.14 -28.60
C ARG A 629 11.85 14.89 -29.71
N GLY A 630 10.60 15.22 -29.47
CA GLY A 630 9.73 15.88 -30.46
C GLY A 630 9.00 14.91 -31.41
N THR A 631 9.22 13.59 -31.28
CA THR A 631 8.49 12.56 -32.03
C THR A 631 7.48 11.83 -31.12
N THR A 632 6.55 11.11 -31.75
CA THR A 632 5.58 10.25 -31.05
C THR A 632 5.91 8.76 -31.17
N ALA A 633 6.81 8.38 -32.05
CA ALA A 633 7.23 6.99 -32.22
C ALA A 633 7.99 6.51 -30.98
N LEU A 634 7.48 5.46 -30.36
CA LEU A 634 8.03 4.86 -29.15
C LEU A 634 8.65 3.51 -29.49
N ASP A 635 9.90 3.33 -29.14
CA ASP A 635 10.65 2.08 -29.20
C ASP A 635 10.92 1.53 -27.81
N SER A 636 11.30 0.26 -27.72
CA SER A 636 11.69 -0.36 -26.46
C SER A 636 12.85 -1.32 -26.61
N LEU A 637 13.63 -1.47 -25.56
CA LEU A 637 14.72 -2.43 -25.42
C LEU A 637 14.52 -3.28 -24.17
N LEU A 638 14.59 -4.59 -24.34
CA LEU A 638 14.74 -5.50 -23.21
C LEU A 638 16.18 -5.40 -22.69
N MET A 639 16.33 -5.15 -21.39
CA MET A 639 17.63 -5.06 -20.77
C MET A 639 18.14 -6.45 -20.37
N THR A 640 19.45 -6.66 -20.50
CA THR A 640 20.11 -7.90 -20.07
C THR A 640 20.30 -7.91 -18.56
N LYS A 641 19.72 -8.91 -17.88
CA LYS A 641 19.79 -9.10 -16.43
C LYS A 641 21.09 -9.77 -16.01
N ASN A 642 21.75 -9.22 -14.99
CA ASN A 642 22.87 -9.82 -14.29
C ASN A 642 22.72 -9.55 -12.78
N GLY A 643 22.10 -10.48 -12.05
CA GLY A 643 21.65 -10.24 -10.68
C GLY A 643 20.58 -9.14 -10.66
N ASN A 644 20.83 -8.08 -9.89
CA ASN A 644 19.95 -6.90 -9.83
C ASN A 644 20.33 -5.81 -10.85
N ILE A 645 21.41 -6.02 -11.59
CA ILE A 645 21.90 -5.06 -12.58
C ILE A 645 21.34 -5.42 -13.95
N PHE A 646 20.75 -4.41 -14.60
CA PHE A 646 20.21 -4.50 -15.93
C PHE A 646 20.99 -3.61 -16.89
N THR A 647 21.36 -4.12 -18.04
CA THR A 647 22.18 -3.41 -19.04
C THR A 647 21.52 -3.45 -20.41
N ALA A 648 21.55 -2.33 -21.13
CA ALA A 648 21.17 -2.27 -22.54
C ALA A 648 22.20 -1.48 -23.36
N ASN A 649 22.57 -2.00 -24.52
CA ASN A 649 23.31 -1.23 -25.51
C ASN A 649 22.31 -0.45 -26.35
N PHE A 650 22.37 0.88 -26.25
CA PHE A 650 21.44 1.73 -26.99
C PHE A 650 21.79 1.67 -28.50
N PRO A 651 20.78 1.39 -29.37
CA PRO A 651 21.08 1.05 -30.77
C PRO A 651 21.39 2.26 -31.65
N GLN A 652 21.08 3.47 -31.19
CA GLN A 652 21.25 4.72 -31.93
C GLN A 652 22.43 5.49 -31.38
N ASN A 653 23.47 5.71 -32.16
CA ASN A 653 24.63 6.49 -31.77
C ASN A 653 25.00 7.61 -32.77
N ALA A 654 24.22 7.78 -33.85
CA ALA A 654 24.37 8.90 -34.75
C ALA A 654 23.81 10.19 -34.12
N GLY A 655 24.55 11.27 -34.23
CA GLY A 655 24.14 12.58 -33.75
C GLY A 655 24.16 13.63 -34.85
N PRO A 656 23.63 14.84 -34.55
CA PRO A 656 23.06 15.25 -33.26
C PRO A 656 21.66 14.72 -33.03
N LYS A 657 21.41 14.15 -31.87
CA LYS A 657 20.10 13.63 -31.47
C LYS A 657 19.88 13.70 -29.97
N ILE A 658 18.64 13.81 -29.57
CA ILE A 658 18.20 13.78 -28.17
C ILE A 658 17.10 12.74 -28.05
N TYR A 659 17.29 11.82 -27.14
CA TYR A 659 16.29 10.81 -26.81
C TYR A 659 15.73 11.03 -25.40
N GLU A 660 14.44 10.86 -25.26
CA GLU A 660 13.73 10.75 -24.01
C GLU A 660 13.55 9.27 -23.71
N TYR A 661 13.82 8.83 -22.48
CA TYR A 661 13.64 7.43 -22.11
C TYR A 661 13.23 7.26 -20.65
N TYR A 662 12.63 6.11 -20.35
CA TYR A 662 12.30 5.67 -19.00
C TYR A 662 12.40 4.13 -18.96
N PHE A 663 12.47 3.59 -17.75
CA PHE A 663 12.48 2.16 -17.53
C PHE A 663 11.18 1.70 -16.89
N ASN A 664 10.76 0.49 -17.22
CA ASN A 664 9.72 -0.24 -16.53
C ASN A 664 10.30 -1.53 -15.97
N VAL A 665 9.98 -1.79 -14.71
CA VAL A 665 10.27 -3.05 -14.01
C VAL A 665 9.00 -3.89 -14.03
N TYR A 666 9.13 -5.12 -14.47
CA TYR A 666 8.04 -6.09 -14.49
C TYR A 666 8.35 -7.24 -13.54
N ASP A 667 7.33 -7.80 -12.92
CA ASP A 667 7.47 -9.10 -12.27
C ASP A 667 7.48 -10.25 -13.29
N ASN A 668 7.65 -11.48 -12.81
CA ASN A 668 7.65 -12.66 -13.67
C ASN A 668 6.26 -13.07 -14.19
N ALA A 669 5.18 -12.43 -13.69
CA ALA A 669 3.85 -12.45 -14.30
C ALA A 669 3.70 -11.43 -15.43
N ASN A 670 4.76 -10.66 -15.75
CA ASN A 670 4.78 -9.53 -16.67
C ASN A 670 3.87 -8.36 -16.23
N THR A 671 3.62 -8.25 -14.94
CA THR A 671 2.90 -7.12 -14.35
C THR A 671 3.86 -5.96 -14.13
N LEU A 672 3.46 -4.75 -14.52
CA LEU A 672 4.25 -3.55 -14.30
C LEU A 672 4.28 -3.21 -12.81
N SER A 673 5.44 -3.37 -12.18
CA SER A 673 5.64 -3.10 -10.75
C SER A 673 6.14 -1.68 -10.46
N ALA A 674 7.05 -1.17 -11.29
CA ALA A 674 7.59 0.18 -11.12
C ALA A 674 8.03 0.81 -12.43
N SER A 675 8.14 2.13 -12.45
CA SER A 675 8.75 2.91 -13.54
C SER A 675 9.82 3.85 -12.98
N SER A 676 10.92 4.01 -13.68
CA SER A 676 11.98 4.98 -13.33
C SER A 676 12.30 5.90 -14.51
N PRO A 677 12.20 7.23 -14.34
CA PRO A 677 11.64 7.92 -13.16
C PRO A 677 10.17 7.55 -12.89
N GLU A 678 9.76 7.64 -11.63
CA GLU A 678 8.36 7.42 -11.27
C GLU A 678 7.44 8.35 -12.09
N GLN A 679 6.32 7.82 -12.59
CA GLN A 679 5.35 8.55 -13.43
C GLN A 679 5.94 9.20 -14.70
N ALA A 680 7.11 8.76 -15.21
CA ALA A 680 7.70 9.31 -16.43
C ALA A 680 7.18 8.70 -17.73
N ARG A 681 6.28 7.70 -17.66
CA ARG A 681 5.75 6.98 -18.83
C ARG A 681 5.05 7.93 -19.82
N PHE A 682 5.35 7.76 -21.10
CA PHE A 682 4.63 8.47 -22.17
C PHE A 682 3.16 8.01 -22.23
N GLY A 683 2.24 8.94 -22.37
CA GLY A 683 0.80 8.69 -22.29
C GLY A 683 0.15 9.22 -21.02
N ILE A 684 0.92 9.39 -19.95
CA ILE A 684 0.44 10.13 -18.76
C ILE A 684 0.32 11.63 -19.13
N SER A 685 -0.71 12.29 -18.62
CA SER A 685 -0.89 13.74 -18.80
C SER A 685 0.38 14.51 -18.43
N SER A 686 0.77 15.49 -19.25
CA SER A 686 1.99 16.27 -19.02
C SER A 686 2.02 16.99 -17.68
N THR A 687 0.87 17.28 -17.08
CA THR A 687 0.76 17.90 -15.75
C THR A 687 0.89 16.91 -14.58
N GLN A 688 0.77 15.61 -14.86
CA GLN A 688 0.88 14.52 -13.88
C GLN A 688 2.11 13.64 -14.16
N ARG A 689 2.85 13.93 -15.22
CA ARG A 689 4.01 13.16 -15.63
C ARG A 689 5.28 13.81 -15.09
N ASN A 690 6.19 12.96 -14.62
CA ASN A 690 7.56 13.35 -14.29
C ASN A 690 8.40 13.52 -15.55
N LEU A 691 9.57 14.19 -15.44
CA LEU A 691 10.56 14.23 -16.50
C LEU A 691 11.12 12.83 -16.78
N PRO A 692 11.24 12.41 -18.05
CA PRO A 692 11.98 11.21 -18.40
C PRO A 692 13.49 11.44 -18.22
N HIS A 693 14.28 10.42 -18.34
CA HIS A 693 15.72 10.54 -18.55
C HIS A 693 16.01 11.04 -19.96
N PHE A 694 17.18 11.66 -20.14
CA PHE A 694 17.64 12.16 -21.43
C PHE A 694 18.96 11.54 -21.83
N LEU A 695 19.07 11.20 -23.12
CA LEU A 695 20.32 10.82 -23.77
C LEU A 695 20.60 11.82 -24.88
N ILE A 696 21.70 12.57 -24.75
CA ILE A 696 22.10 13.64 -25.65
C ILE A 696 23.33 13.17 -26.44
N ILE A 697 23.20 13.03 -27.75
CA ILE A 697 24.23 12.49 -28.62
C ILE A 697 24.72 13.57 -29.57
N GLY A 698 26.05 13.75 -29.65
CA GLY A 698 26.68 14.64 -30.61
C GLY A 698 26.51 16.14 -30.31
N TYR A 699 26.45 16.47 -29.05
CA TYR A 699 26.48 17.84 -28.55
C TYR A 699 27.71 18.05 -27.65
N LYS A 700 28.10 19.26 -27.41
CA LYS A 700 29.14 19.68 -26.46
C LYS A 700 28.65 20.87 -25.66
N GLN A 701 29.04 20.94 -24.39
CA GLN A 701 28.75 22.10 -23.53
C GLN A 701 29.58 23.29 -23.94
N VAL A 702 28.93 24.43 -24.07
CA VAL A 702 29.55 25.71 -24.44
C VAL A 702 29.33 26.82 -23.42
N TYR A 703 28.34 26.63 -22.55
CA TYR A 703 28.06 27.52 -21.41
C TYR A 703 27.52 26.69 -20.25
N LEU A 704 27.89 27.07 -19.03
CA LEU A 704 27.39 26.52 -17.78
C LEU A 704 27.15 27.62 -16.76
N GLN A 705 25.97 27.63 -16.16
CA GLN A 705 25.67 28.36 -14.93
C GLN A 705 25.45 27.34 -13.80
N ASP A 706 26.44 27.21 -12.94
CA ASP A 706 26.52 26.29 -11.81
C ASP A 706 26.21 26.92 -10.45
N PHE A 707 25.82 28.20 -10.46
CA PHE A 707 25.51 29.02 -9.27
C PHE A 707 26.64 29.17 -8.25
N GLU A 708 27.86 28.67 -8.53
CA GLU A 708 28.99 28.79 -7.60
C GLU A 708 29.52 30.23 -7.51
N ASN A 709 29.36 30.98 -8.59
CA ASN A 709 29.81 32.35 -8.73
C ASN A 709 28.66 33.37 -8.57
N ALA A 710 29.02 34.62 -8.33
CA ALA A 710 28.03 35.69 -8.25
C ALA A 710 27.27 35.87 -9.59
N LEU A 711 25.95 35.96 -9.52
CA LEU A 711 25.09 36.19 -10.67
C LEU A 711 25.22 37.58 -11.20
N SER A 712 24.96 37.81 -12.50
CA SER A 712 24.86 39.14 -13.10
C SER A 712 23.66 39.89 -12.52
N ALA A 713 23.68 41.22 -12.67
CA ALA A 713 22.60 42.11 -12.20
C ALA A 713 21.24 41.87 -12.91
N ASN A 714 21.23 41.11 -14.00
CA ASN A 714 20.01 40.80 -14.77
C ASN A 714 19.24 39.60 -14.25
N TRP A 715 19.83 38.86 -13.31
CA TRP A 715 19.14 37.78 -12.58
C TRP A 715 18.27 38.37 -11.48
N PHE A 716 17.07 37.82 -11.30
CA PHE A 716 16.18 38.18 -10.21
C PHE A 716 15.86 36.90 -9.43
N VAL A 717 16.26 36.85 -8.17
CA VAL A 717 16.16 35.68 -7.30
C VAL A 717 15.16 35.96 -6.19
N GLY A 718 13.95 35.40 -6.30
CA GLY A 718 12.92 35.48 -5.26
C GLY A 718 12.29 36.85 -5.02
N ASN A 719 12.44 37.80 -5.93
CA ASN A 719 11.95 39.19 -5.78
C ASN A 719 11.40 39.79 -7.09
N VAL A 720 10.88 38.95 -7.95
CA VAL A 720 10.23 39.38 -9.19
C VAL A 720 8.88 40.05 -8.88
N ALA A 721 8.51 41.06 -9.64
CA ALA A 721 7.23 41.77 -9.47
C ALA A 721 6.05 40.77 -9.56
N GLY A 722 5.20 40.75 -8.53
CA GLY A 722 4.07 39.86 -8.40
C GLY A 722 4.37 38.56 -7.61
N ASP A 723 5.60 38.39 -7.12
CA ASP A 723 5.89 37.38 -6.12
C ASP A 723 5.28 37.76 -4.76
N ASN A 724 4.63 36.79 -4.12
CA ASN A 724 3.90 36.98 -2.87
C ASN A 724 4.18 35.89 -1.83
N ALA A 725 5.08 34.93 -2.11
CA ALA A 725 5.54 33.99 -1.11
C ALA A 725 6.19 34.72 0.07
N THR A 726 6.13 34.11 1.26
CA THR A 726 6.83 34.56 2.46
C THR A 726 8.32 34.74 2.20
N ALA A 727 8.98 35.60 2.95
CA ALA A 727 10.40 35.90 2.70
C ALA A 727 11.29 34.67 2.94
N ALA A 728 10.89 33.78 3.84
CA ALA A 728 11.64 32.56 4.17
C ALA A 728 11.67 31.56 3.01
N GLY A 729 10.55 31.40 2.28
CA GLY A 729 10.42 30.44 1.19
C GLY A 729 10.81 30.97 -0.19
N ARG A 730 11.39 32.19 -0.30
CA ARG A 730 11.79 32.74 -1.60
C ARG A 730 13.06 32.10 -2.13
N TRP A 731 13.22 32.14 -3.45
CA TRP A 731 14.45 31.73 -4.09
C TRP A 731 15.66 32.45 -3.53
N ILE A 732 16.70 31.68 -3.26
CA ILE A 732 18.05 32.15 -2.89
C ILE A 732 19.09 31.33 -3.64
N VAL A 733 20.32 31.80 -3.69
CA VAL A 733 21.48 31.04 -4.15
C VAL A 733 22.30 30.64 -2.93
N ALA A 734 22.26 29.35 -2.60
CA ALA A 734 22.93 28.82 -1.39
C ALA A 734 23.25 27.33 -1.55
N ALA A 735 24.12 26.83 -0.69
CA ALA A 735 24.24 25.38 -0.49
C ALA A 735 22.92 24.89 0.18
N PRO A 736 22.21 23.94 -0.43
CA PRO A 736 20.93 23.48 0.08
C PRO A 736 21.11 22.76 1.42
N VAL A 737 20.22 23.02 2.38
CA VAL A 737 20.21 22.38 3.68
C VAL A 737 19.15 21.27 3.64
N PRO A 738 19.50 19.99 3.88
CA PRO A 738 18.53 18.92 3.77
C PRO A 738 17.42 19.07 4.81
N SER A 739 16.19 18.86 4.40
CA SER A 739 15.03 18.78 5.28
C SER A 739 14.26 17.50 5.01
N THR A 740 13.78 16.88 6.07
CA THR A 740 13.00 15.65 6.01
C THR A 740 11.80 15.74 6.95
N THR A 741 10.68 15.17 6.55
CA THR A 741 9.52 15.00 7.41
C THR A 741 9.02 13.57 7.30
N ASN A 742 8.75 12.94 8.45
CA ASN A 742 8.35 11.53 8.55
C ASN A 742 9.31 10.55 7.82
N GLY A 743 10.58 10.92 7.68
CA GLY A 743 11.58 10.13 6.95
C GLY A 743 11.74 10.49 5.47
N ASP A 744 10.82 11.28 4.90
CA ASP A 744 10.89 11.71 3.50
C ASP A 744 11.74 12.97 3.33
N THR A 745 12.46 13.00 2.24
CA THR A 745 13.15 14.20 1.79
C THR A 745 12.14 15.21 1.27
N VAL A 746 12.11 16.40 1.84
CA VAL A 746 11.39 17.56 1.36
C VAL A 746 12.33 18.44 0.55
N GLN A 747 13.53 18.71 1.07
CA GLN A 747 14.60 19.40 0.40
C GLN A 747 15.86 18.53 0.38
N THR A 748 16.44 18.26 -0.80
CA THR A 748 17.73 17.60 -0.90
C THR A 748 18.85 18.51 -0.40
N GLY A 749 19.81 17.96 0.32
CA GLY A 749 20.95 18.69 0.88
C GLY A 749 22.17 18.72 -0.04
N LYS A 750 21.99 18.52 -1.34
CA LYS A 750 23.08 18.48 -2.33
C LYS A 750 22.73 19.34 -3.53
N ASP A 751 23.70 20.13 -4.00
CA ASP A 751 23.66 20.70 -5.35
C ASP A 751 23.80 19.57 -6.39
N HIS A 752 23.63 19.91 -7.67
CA HIS A 752 23.77 18.88 -8.72
C HIS A 752 25.24 18.61 -9.05
N THR A 753 26.03 19.67 -9.29
CA THR A 753 27.39 19.53 -9.86
C THR A 753 28.38 18.90 -8.92
N SER A 754 28.58 19.44 -7.73
CA SER A 754 29.62 18.99 -6.77
C SER A 754 29.05 18.18 -5.61
N GLY A 755 27.76 18.26 -5.36
CA GLY A 755 27.07 17.70 -4.22
C GLY A 755 27.34 18.42 -2.88
N THR A 756 28.12 19.51 -2.92
CA THR A 756 28.50 20.33 -1.74
C THR A 756 28.56 21.83 -2.04
N GLY A 757 28.23 22.23 -3.24
CA GLY A 757 28.24 23.61 -3.72
C GLY A 757 26.91 24.34 -3.51
N LYS A 758 26.63 25.30 -4.38
CA LYS A 758 25.43 26.11 -4.34
C LYS A 758 24.56 25.82 -5.55
N CYS A 759 23.26 25.90 -5.33
CA CYS A 759 22.27 25.96 -6.40
C CYS A 759 21.29 27.11 -6.15
N ALA A 760 20.42 27.43 -7.09
CA ALA A 760 19.25 28.23 -6.80
C ALA A 760 18.22 27.33 -6.12
N VAL A 761 17.83 27.65 -4.89
CA VAL A 761 16.91 26.85 -4.06
C VAL A 761 15.84 27.74 -3.44
N THR A 762 14.63 27.24 -3.27
CA THR A 762 13.56 27.93 -2.55
C THR A 762 13.82 27.82 -1.05
N GLY A 763 13.93 28.95 -0.38
CA GLY A 763 14.23 29.00 1.04
C GLY A 763 15.46 28.17 1.44
N ASN A 764 15.82 28.18 2.69
CA ASN A 764 16.83 27.28 3.23
C ASN A 764 16.76 27.33 4.77
N ALA A 765 16.58 26.20 5.39
CA ALA A 765 16.57 26.14 6.84
C ALA A 765 17.95 26.51 7.41
N PRO A 766 18.05 27.12 8.60
CA PRO A 766 19.33 27.41 9.25
C PRO A 766 20.19 26.16 9.51
N SER A 767 19.58 24.99 9.65
CA SER A 767 20.25 23.71 9.84
C SER A 767 19.34 22.54 9.48
N ALA A 768 19.90 21.36 9.24
CA ALA A 768 19.17 20.13 8.95
C ALA A 768 18.29 19.62 10.15
N THR A 769 18.44 20.22 11.32
CA THR A 769 17.61 19.93 12.50
C THR A 769 16.52 21.00 12.74
N SER A 770 16.38 21.97 11.84
CA SER A 770 15.31 22.95 11.93
C SER A 770 13.95 22.30 11.66
N THR A 771 12.89 22.94 12.19
CA THR A 771 11.53 22.47 11.93
C THR A 771 11.23 22.57 10.45
N VAL A 772 10.78 21.50 9.85
CA VAL A 772 10.32 21.43 8.45
C VAL A 772 9.14 22.40 8.29
N GLY A 773 9.07 23.06 7.14
CA GLY A 773 8.05 24.07 6.89
C GLY A 773 8.41 25.49 7.34
N ASN A 774 9.58 25.71 7.96
CA ASN A 774 10.00 27.06 8.36
C ASN A 774 10.57 27.90 7.19
N ALA A 775 10.94 27.25 6.11
CA ALA A 775 11.61 27.88 4.96
C ALA A 775 11.04 27.42 3.61
N ASP A 776 9.95 26.67 3.61
CA ASP A 776 9.24 26.28 2.40
C ASP A 776 8.49 27.45 1.75
N VAL A 777 8.04 27.25 0.54
CA VAL A 777 7.28 28.26 -0.21
C VAL A 777 5.88 28.36 0.35
N ASP A 778 5.62 29.40 1.10
CA ASP A 778 4.34 29.66 1.75
C ASP A 778 3.62 30.88 1.17
N GLY A 779 2.29 30.79 1.03
CA GLY A 779 1.38 31.91 0.83
C GLY A 779 1.40 32.51 -0.57
N GLY A 780 1.96 31.83 -1.56
CA GLY A 780 1.94 32.23 -2.93
C GLY A 780 3.12 31.76 -3.77
N ARG A 781 3.51 32.52 -4.75
CA ARG A 781 4.59 32.17 -5.68
C ARG A 781 5.90 32.86 -5.35
N THR A 782 7.00 32.22 -5.71
CA THR A 782 8.35 32.77 -5.77
C THR A 782 8.98 32.45 -7.12
N THR A 783 9.75 33.38 -7.67
CA THR A 783 10.27 33.32 -9.03
C THR A 783 11.78 33.47 -9.07
N LEU A 784 12.44 32.57 -9.83
CA LEU A 784 13.81 32.72 -10.29
C LEU A 784 13.77 33.14 -11.77
N LEU A 785 14.28 34.32 -12.09
CA LEU A 785 14.34 34.84 -13.44
C LEU A 785 15.80 34.95 -13.89
N THR A 786 16.14 34.30 -15.00
CA THR A 786 17.53 34.27 -15.51
C THR A 786 17.93 35.51 -16.23
N ASP A 787 19.21 35.63 -16.54
CA ASP A 787 19.68 36.50 -17.61
C ASP A 787 19.24 35.97 -18.99
N GLU A 788 19.46 36.74 -20.05
CA GLU A 788 19.27 36.28 -21.43
C GLU A 788 20.47 35.42 -21.86
N PHE A 789 20.17 34.20 -22.33
CA PHE A 789 21.14 33.35 -22.99
C PHE A 789 21.18 33.72 -24.48
N ASP A 790 22.27 34.32 -24.94
CA ASP A 790 22.49 34.65 -26.35
C ASP A 790 23.00 33.43 -27.12
N LEU A 791 22.14 32.90 -27.97
CA LEU A 791 22.38 31.68 -28.75
C LEU A 791 22.92 31.99 -30.17
N SER A 792 23.15 33.26 -30.50
CA SER A 792 23.45 33.72 -31.89
C SER A 792 24.75 33.16 -32.47
N THR A 793 25.70 32.78 -31.60
CA THR A 793 27.04 32.31 -32.00
C THR A 793 27.17 30.77 -32.00
N TYR A 794 26.16 30.06 -31.53
CA TYR A 794 26.20 28.61 -31.39
C TYR A 794 25.52 27.87 -32.54
N THR A 795 25.97 26.67 -32.82
CA THR A 795 25.43 25.83 -33.91
C THR A 795 24.34 24.93 -33.36
N GLU A 796 23.10 25.10 -33.83
CA GLU A 796 21.93 24.33 -33.40
C GLU A 796 21.87 24.13 -31.85
N PRO A 797 21.89 25.26 -31.10
CA PRO A 797 22.01 25.19 -29.65
C PRO A 797 20.75 24.65 -29.01
N ILE A 798 20.95 23.95 -27.87
CA ILE A 798 19.90 23.59 -26.95
C ILE A 798 20.24 24.10 -25.57
N ILE A 799 19.23 24.27 -24.74
CA ILE A 799 19.41 24.65 -23.33
C ILE A 799 18.90 23.51 -22.46
N SER A 800 19.71 23.08 -21.50
CA SER A 800 19.29 22.14 -20.46
C SER A 800 19.41 22.79 -19.09
N TYR A 801 18.64 22.28 -18.15
CA TYR A 801 18.72 22.65 -16.75
C TYR A 801 18.38 21.44 -15.90
N TRP A 802 18.97 21.39 -14.71
CA TRP A 802 18.61 20.40 -13.70
C TRP A 802 17.68 21.03 -12.67
N ARG A 803 16.70 20.27 -12.21
CA ARG A 803 15.76 20.70 -11.18
C ARG A 803 15.31 19.55 -10.32
N TRP A 804 14.92 19.84 -9.11
CA TRP A 804 14.04 18.98 -8.30
C TRP A 804 12.88 19.84 -7.78
N PHE A 805 11.79 19.16 -7.40
CA PHE A 805 10.56 19.78 -6.91
C PHE A 805 9.85 18.87 -5.94
N SER A 806 9.42 19.39 -4.80
CA SER A 806 8.68 18.69 -3.77
C SER A 806 7.37 19.43 -3.47
N ASN A 807 6.28 18.67 -3.30
CA ASN A 807 4.97 19.14 -2.90
C ASN A 807 4.14 17.96 -2.33
N SER A 808 4.79 16.85 -1.98
CA SER A 808 4.13 15.61 -1.54
C SER A 808 3.79 15.59 -0.06
N GLN A 809 4.23 16.58 0.70
CA GLN A 809 4.11 16.65 2.14
C GLN A 809 3.26 17.85 2.58
N GLY A 810 2.80 17.86 3.83
CA GLY A 810 1.93 18.90 4.38
C GLY A 810 0.46 18.52 4.36
N SER A 811 -0.43 19.49 4.58
CA SER A 811 -1.89 19.24 4.71
C SER A 811 -2.65 19.13 3.39
N ASN A 812 -2.05 19.56 2.27
CA ASN A 812 -2.64 19.50 0.92
C ASN A 812 -1.66 18.96 -0.12
N PRO A 813 -1.14 17.72 0.02
CA PRO A 813 -0.11 17.18 -0.83
C PRO A 813 -0.54 17.10 -2.30
N ARG A 814 0.41 17.33 -3.21
CA ARG A 814 0.25 17.22 -4.69
C ARG A 814 -0.81 18.16 -5.28
N LYS A 815 -1.11 19.29 -4.63
CA LYS A 815 -2.03 20.32 -5.16
C LYS A 815 -1.30 21.49 -5.79
N ASP A 816 -0.05 21.69 -5.47
CA ASP A 816 0.77 22.76 -5.97
C ASP A 816 1.61 22.32 -7.16
N HIS A 817 2.05 23.26 -7.97
CA HIS A 817 2.68 22.92 -9.23
C HIS A 817 3.98 23.71 -9.46
N TRP A 818 4.89 23.01 -10.11
CA TRP A 818 6.09 23.54 -10.71
C TRP A 818 5.80 24.09 -12.10
N ARG A 819 6.38 25.25 -12.47
CA ARG A 819 6.29 25.83 -13.81
C ARG A 819 7.62 26.40 -14.28
N VAL A 820 7.89 26.23 -15.57
CA VAL A 820 8.97 26.89 -16.27
C VAL A 820 8.45 27.61 -17.51
N TRP A 821 8.81 28.84 -17.67
CA TRP A 821 8.45 29.68 -18.80
C TRP A 821 9.69 30.15 -19.55
N GLY A 822 9.57 30.30 -20.86
CA GLY A 822 10.59 30.89 -21.74
C GLY A 822 10.11 32.17 -22.37
N SER A 823 11.05 33.05 -22.71
CA SER A 823 10.80 34.30 -23.42
C SER A 823 11.89 34.54 -24.46
N TYR A 824 11.51 34.95 -25.66
CA TYR A 824 12.44 35.38 -26.72
C TYR A 824 12.58 36.91 -26.83
N ASP A 825 11.82 37.67 -26.03
CA ASP A 825 11.71 39.12 -26.09
C ASP A 825 11.98 39.81 -24.73
N ASN A 826 12.94 39.23 -24.00
CA ASN A 826 13.40 39.66 -22.69
C ASN A 826 12.28 39.83 -21.65
N GLY A 827 11.32 38.89 -21.67
CA GLY A 827 10.24 38.83 -20.68
C GLY A 827 9.01 39.67 -21.02
N THR A 828 8.88 40.20 -22.24
CA THR A 828 7.67 40.89 -22.69
C THR A 828 6.54 39.89 -22.92
N THR A 829 6.84 38.73 -23.52
CA THR A 829 5.92 37.62 -23.70
C THR A 829 6.52 36.30 -23.20
N TRP A 830 5.66 35.42 -22.66
CA TRP A 830 6.08 34.17 -22.06
C TRP A 830 5.33 32.97 -22.65
N PHE A 831 6.05 31.90 -22.94
CA PHE A 831 5.47 30.59 -23.32
C PHE A 831 5.85 29.53 -22.31
N GLN A 832 4.96 28.58 -22.09
CA GLN A 832 5.17 27.51 -21.09
C GLN A 832 6.11 26.44 -21.65
N ILE A 833 7.16 26.12 -20.90
CA ILE A 833 8.11 25.02 -21.19
C ILE A 833 7.76 23.78 -20.38
N GLU A 834 7.50 23.96 -19.09
CA GLU A 834 7.19 22.86 -18.17
C GLU A 834 6.06 23.26 -17.22
N ARG A 835 5.19 22.28 -16.90
CA ARG A 835 4.23 22.38 -15.81
C ARG A 835 3.96 20.98 -15.30
N THR A 836 4.15 20.76 -14.00
CA THR A 836 3.83 19.46 -13.37
C THR A 836 3.37 19.65 -11.94
N PHE A 837 2.51 18.71 -11.48
CA PHE A 837 2.16 18.50 -10.07
C PHE A 837 2.94 17.33 -9.47
N GLN A 838 3.66 16.57 -10.31
CA GLN A 838 4.41 15.41 -9.88
C GLN A 838 5.68 15.83 -9.16
N PRO A 839 5.85 15.49 -7.86
CA PRO A 839 7.09 15.71 -7.13
C PRO A 839 8.18 14.74 -7.58
N ASP A 840 9.41 15.20 -7.53
CA ASP A 840 10.60 14.38 -7.57
C ASP A 840 11.74 15.15 -6.90
N VAL A 841 12.23 14.65 -5.79
CA VAL A 841 13.31 15.27 -5.00
C VAL A 841 14.71 14.87 -5.51
N ASN A 842 14.78 14.04 -6.53
CA ASN A 842 16.02 13.77 -7.25
C ASN A 842 16.24 14.83 -8.33
N TRP A 843 17.50 15.15 -8.57
CA TRP A 843 17.85 16.02 -9.68
C TRP A 843 17.42 15.39 -11.00
N ARG A 844 16.58 16.12 -11.77
CA ARG A 844 16.09 15.73 -13.09
C ARG A 844 16.44 16.78 -14.10
N ARG A 845 17.00 16.32 -15.21
CA ARG A 845 17.31 17.16 -16.35
C ARG A 845 16.06 17.47 -17.15
N ASN A 846 15.90 18.70 -17.61
CA ASN A 846 14.99 19.05 -18.71
C ASN A 846 15.77 19.71 -19.84
N ILE A 847 15.29 19.54 -21.06
CA ILE A 847 15.93 20.09 -22.25
C ILE A 847 14.93 20.98 -22.99
N PHE A 848 15.34 22.17 -23.32
CA PHE A 848 14.61 23.11 -24.15
C PHE A 848 15.24 23.19 -25.54
N LEU A 849 14.44 23.01 -26.58
CA LEU A 849 14.81 23.16 -27.98
C LEU A 849 14.38 24.57 -28.44
N PRO A 850 15.27 25.54 -28.54
CA PRO A 850 14.91 26.90 -28.93
C PRO A 850 14.46 26.99 -30.37
N ASN A 851 13.41 27.77 -30.61
CA ASN A 851 12.97 28.13 -31.96
C ASN A 851 13.69 29.41 -32.39
N LEU A 852 14.84 29.27 -33.01
CA LEU A 852 15.67 30.40 -33.42
C LEU A 852 15.00 31.31 -34.46
N THR A 853 13.89 30.91 -35.07
CA THR A 853 13.12 31.80 -35.96
C THR A 853 12.29 32.84 -35.18
N GLN A 854 12.03 32.61 -33.90
CA GLN A 854 11.36 33.56 -33.00
C GLN A 854 12.34 34.49 -32.28
N GLY A 855 13.57 34.06 -32.12
CA GLY A 855 14.65 34.88 -31.52
C GLY A 855 15.86 34.01 -31.17
N ASN A 856 17.03 34.65 -31.17
CA ASN A 856 18.28 33.99 -30.81
C ASN A 856 18.71 34.25 -29.35
N LYS A 857 17.87 34.92 -28.57
CA LYS A 857 18.06 35.13 -27.15
C LYS A 857 16.90 34.49 -26.39
N VAL A 858 17.19 33.78 -25.31
CA VAL A 858 16.19 33.12 -24.49
C VAL A 858 16.39 33.46 -23.03
N ARG A 859 15.30 33.78 -22.36
CA ARG A 859 15.25 34.01 -20.93
C ARG A 859 14.29 33.02 -20.28
N PHE A 860 14.65 32.48 -19.10
CA PHE A 860 13.80 31.53 -18.36
C PHE A 860 13.23 32.18 -17.10
N MET A 861 12.05 31.72 -16.74
CA MET A 861 11.38 32.00 -15.49
C MET A 861 10.98 30.69 -14.83
N PHE A 862 11.59 30.33 -13.68
CA PHE A 862 11.28 29.21 -12.87
C PHE A 862 10.39 29.62 -11.70
N VAL A 863 9.26 28.96 -11.52
CA VAL A 863 8.23 29.35 -10.56
C VAL A 863 7.83 28.17 -9.69
N ALA A 864 8.06 28.31 -8.39
CA ALA A 864 7.47 27.48 -7.36
C ALA A 864 6.29 28.23 -6.72
N THR A 865 5.20 27.53 -6.43
CA THR A 865 3.97 28.16 -5.92
C THR A 865 3.35 27.26 -4.87
N ASP A 866 3.09 27.80 -3.67
CA ASP A 866 2.08 27.28 -2.77
C ASP A 866 0.78 28.06 -3.00
N SER A 867 -0.28 27.40 -3.43
CA SER A 867 -1.55 28.01 -3.82
C SER A 867 -2.53 28.21 -2.68
N VAL A 868 -2.28 27.63 -1.50
CA VAL A 868 -3.15 27.73 -0.33
C VAL A 868 -2.70 28.88 0.57
N GLN A 869 -3.52 29.94 0.62
CA GLN A 869 -3.27 31.07 1.53
C GLN A 869 -3.73 30.72 2.96
N GLY A 870 -2.86 30.91 3.94
CA GLY A 870 -3.24 30.93 5.34
C GLY A 870 -2.71 29.79 6.23
N GLY A 871 -1.52 29.30 6.00
CA GLY A 871 -0.80 28.41 6.95
C GLY A 871 -1.38 27.00 7.04
N GLY A 872 -1.19 26.21 6.03
CA GLY A 872 -1.66 24.82 5.97
C GLY A 872 -1.64 24.25 4.56
N GLY A 873 -0.66 24.65 3.73
CA GLY A 873 -0.43 24.15 2.39
C GLY A 873 0.41 22.87 2.33
N ALA A 874 0.82 22.48 1.13
CA ALA A 874 1.87 21.50 0.94
C ALA A 874 3.23 22.10 1.36
N LEU A 875 4.18 21.25 1.75
CA LEU A 875 5.57 21.66 1.89
C LEU A 875 6.18 21.78 0.49
N VAL A 876 6.16 22.98 -0.06
CA VAL A 876 6.63 23.24 -1.43
C VAL A 876 8.06 23.72 -1.41
N GLU A 877 8.94 22.92 -2.03
CA GLU A 877 10.34 23.24 -2.19
C GLU A 877 10.80 22.96 -3.62
N ALA A 878 11.77 23.70 -4.11
CA ALA A 878 12.34 23.47 -5.42
C ALA A 878 13.79 23.94 -5.51
N ALA A 879 14.55 23.37 -6.43
CA ALA A 879 15.83 23.92 -6.82
C ALA A 879 16.06 23.81 -8.32
N VAL A 880 16.96 24.66 -8.79
CA VAL A 880 17.50 24.66 -10.15
C VAL A 880 19.02 24.76 -10.08
N ASP A 881 19.68 23.94 -10.88
CA ASP A 881 21.14 23.94 -10.99
C ASP A 881 21.55 23.66 -12.44
N ASP A 882 22.85 23.86 -12.72
CA ASP A 882 23.47 23.51 -14.00
C ASP A 882 22.64 23.88 -15.22
N ILE A 883 22.43 25.18 -15.42
CA ILE A 883 21.81 25.67 -16.67
C ILE A 883 22.91 25.70 -17.74
N GLU A 884 22.78 24.80 -18.71
CA GLU A 884 23.78 24.62 -19.77
C GLU A 884 23.26 25.08 -21.12
N VAL A 885 24.14 25.66 -21.93
CA VAL A 885 23.97 25.73 -23.37
C VAL A 885 24.84 24.64 -23.99
N LEU A 886 24.24 23.82 -24.79
CA LEU A 886 24.93 22.77 -25.56
C LEU A 886 24.76 23.10 -27.05
N GLU A 887 25.81 22.91 -27.83
CA GLU A 887 25.76 23.07 -29.30
C GLU A 887 26.12 21.76 -29.99
N VAL A 888 25.74 21.64 -31.24
CA VAL A 888 26.13 20.48 -32.06
C VAL A 888 27.64 20.40 -32.20
N GLY A 889 28.16 19.21 -31.90
CA GLY A 889 29.59 18.88 -31.94
C GLY A 889 29.93 17.79 -30.94
N ASN A 890 30.96 17.04 -31.24
CA ASN A 890 31.52 16.10 -30.27
C ASN A 890 32.45 16.86 -29.31
N THR A 891 32.44 16.47 -28.06
CA THR A 891 33.46 16.93 -27.11
C THR A 891 34.83 16.56 -27.70
N PRO A 892 35.79 17.50 -27.83
CA PRO A 892 37.13 17.14 -28.27
C PRO A 892 37.63 15.96 -27.45
N ALA A 893 38.13 14.93 -28.10
CA ALA A 893 38.79 13.83 -27.38
C ALA A 893 39.94 14.47 -26.60
N GLY A 894 39.75 14.72 -25.33
CA GLY A 894 40.84 15.03 -24.41
C GLY A 894 41.84 13.92 -24.54
N VAL A 895 43.12 14.20 -24.42
CA VAL A 895 44.22 13.23 -24.48
C VAL A 895 43.77 11.95 -23.76
N GLY A 896 43.51 10.90 -24.55
CA GLY A 896 42.96 9.59 -24.19
C GLY A 896 42.14 9.59 -22.92
N GLY A 897 40.78 9.70 -23.04
CA GLY A 897 39.93 9.53 -21.88
C GLY A 897 40.27 8.19 -21.23
N ILE A 898 40.85 8.23 -20.06
CA ILE A 898 41.05 7.03 -19.24
C ILE A 898 39.64 6.50 -19.01
N GLU A 899 39.29 5.32 -19.56
CA GLU A 899 38.01 4.69 -19.29
C GLU A 899 37.84 4.58 -17.79
N GLN A 900 36.71 5.10 -17.26
CA GLN A 900 36.51 5.15 -15.83
C GLN A 900 36.35 3.72 -15.28
N LEU A 901 37.25 3.33 -14.41
CA LEU A 901 37.22 2.05 -13.73
C LEU A 901 36.09 2.08 -12.70
N GLN A 902 35.07 1.25 -12.86
CA GLN A 902 34.07 1.03 -11.83
C GLN A 902 34.70 0.25 -10.67
N SER A 903 34.89 0.85 -9.52
CA SER A 903 35.46 0.20 -8.35
C SER A 903 34.84 0.68 -7.05
N LEU A 904 34.67 -0.24 -6.08
CA LEU A 904 34.18 0.07 -4.73
C LEU A 904 35.36 -0.04 -3.74
N VAL A 905 35.43 0.94 -2.84
CA VAL A 905 36.49 1.04 -1.84
C VAL A 905 35.85 1.29 -0.47
N PHE A 906 36.08 0.37 0.48
CA PHE A 906 35.49 0.43 1.82
C PHE A 906 36.39 -0.29 2.84
N PRO A 907 36.21 -0.01 4.19
CA PRO A 907 35.41 1.07 4.74
C PRO A 907 36.05 2.44 4.52
N ASN A 908 35.26 3.48 4.51
CA ASN A 908 35.76 4.84 4.49
C ASN A 908 34.91 5.69 5.47
N PRO A 909 35.46 6.17 6.61
CA PRO A 909 36.88 6.10 7.03
C PRO A 909 37.42 4.68 7.27
N ALA A 910 38.67 4.46 6.93
CA ALA A 910 39.40 3.20 7.11
C ALA A 910 40.32 3.26 8.33
N LYS A 911 40.47 2.15 9.09
CA LYS A 911 41.29 2.06 10.28
C LYS A 911 42.57 1.26 10.05
N SER A 912 42.43 -0.04 9.80
CA SER A 912 43.57 -0.97 9.62
C SER A 912 43.77 -1.36 8.16
N ASP A 913 42.69 -1.58 7.45
CA ASP A 913 42.71 -2.15 6.12
C ASP A 913 41.67 -1.49 5.23
N LEU A 914 41.90 -1.49 3.92
CA LEU A 914 41.00 -1.01 2.90
C LEU A 914 40.66 -2.17 1.97
N GLN A 915 39.40 -2.43 1.75
CA GLN A 915 38.89 -3.45 0.83
C GLN A 915 38.58 -2.81 -0.52
N LEU A 916 39.01 -3.48 -1.58
CA LEU A 916 38.78 -3.08 -2.96
C LEU A 916 37.91 -4.14 -3.64
N LEU A 917 36.88 -3.73 -4.34
CA LEU A 917 36.13 -4.57 -5.27
C LEU A 917 36.25 -3.97 -6.66
N ILE A 918 36.93 -4.66 -7.56
CA ILE A 918 37.27 -4.18 -8.90
C ILE A 918 36.72 -5.17 -9.92
N PRO A 919 35.76 -4.78 -10.78
CA PRO A 919 35.12 -5.70 -11.72
C PRO A 919 35.94 -6.03 -12.97
N GLU A 920 37.19 -5.57 -13.03
CA GLU A 920 38.12 -5.85 -14.11
C GLU A 920 39.21 -6.85 -13.67
N SER A 921 39.50 -7.88 -14.49
CA SER A 921 40.60 -8.78 -14.25
C SER A 921 41.89 -8.23 -14.85
N GLY A 922 43.03 -8.41 -14.14
CA GLY A 922 44.32 -7.96 -14.61
C GLY A 922 45.20 -7.44 -13.48
N GLU A 923 46.38 -6.92 -13.86
CA GLU A 923 47.27 -6.28 -12.90
C GLU A 923 46.71 -4.89 -12.56
N VAL A 924 46.36 -4.69 -11.27
CA VAL A 924 45.88 -3.41 -10.74
C VAL A 924 47.02 -2.65 -10.10
N GLN A 925 47.20 -1.40 -10.50
CA GLN A 925 48.10 -0.47 -9.81
C GLN A 925 47.24 0.42 -8.89
N ALA A 926 47.56 0.46 -7.60
CA ALA A 926 46.93 1.27 -6.58
C ALA A 926 47.93 2.29 -6.02
N ILE A 927 47.57 3.60 -6.13
CA ILE A 927 48.47 4.69 -5.71
C ILE A 927 47.72 5.60 -4.74
N PHE A 928 48.24 5.75 -3.51
CA PHE A 928 47.74 6.74 -2.55
C PHE A 928 48.52 8.03 -2.69
N ARG A 929 47.79 9.14 -2.92
CA ARG A 929 48.30 10.50 -2.97
C ARG A 929 47.73 11.31 -1.80
N ASN A 930 48.56 12.16 -1.21
CA ASN A 930 48.10 13.15 -0.23
C ASN A 930 47.36 14.32 -0.94
N THR A 931 46.85 15.26 -0.18
CA THR A 931 46.12 16.45 -0.69
C THR A 931 47.00 17.40 -1.51
N LEU A 932 48.32 17.22 -1.52
CA LEU A 932 49.29 17.96 -2.33
C LEU A 932 49.67 17.19 -3.63
N GLY A 933 49.03 16.02 -3.88
CA GLY A 933 49.33 15.18 -5.06
C GLY A 933 50.58 14.31 -4.95
N GLN A 934 51.28 14.28 -3.81
CA GLN A 934 52.47 13.49 -3.62
C GLN A 934 52.13 12.01 -3.37
N ASN A 935 52.85 11.08 -4.02
CA ASN A 935 52.68 9.66 -3.77
C ASN A 935 53.16 9.29 -2.36
N ILE A 936 52.26 8.72 -1.56
CA ILE A 936 52.55 8.29 -0.20
C ILE A 936 52.76 6.78 -0.12
N TYR A 937 52.01 6.03 -0.91
CA TYR A 937 52.11 4.58 -0.98
C TYR A 937 51.64 4.11 -2.36
N SER A 938 52.27 3.07 -2.89
CA SER A 938 51.79 2.41 -4.10
C SER A 938 51.97 0.91 -3.98
N THR A 939 51.07 0.15 -4.60
CA THR A 939 51.15 -1.31 -4.69
C THR A 939 50.54 -1.79 -5.99
N THR A 940 50.99 -2.97 -6.44
CA THR A 940 50.41 -3.68 -7.59
C THR A 940 49.95 -5.07 -7.17
N PHE A 941 48.83 -5.54 -7.71
CA PHE A 941 48.32 -6.88 -7.43
C PHE A 941 47.53 -7.41 -8.62
N GLN A 942 47.39 -8.72 -8.73
CA GLN A 942 46.50 -9.36 -9.71
C GLN A 942 45.09 -9.44 -9.19
N ASN A 943 44.11 -8.98 -9.98
CA ASN A 943 42.69 -9.04 -9.68
C ASN A 943 41.97 -10.01 -10.63
N ASP A 944 41.12 -10.88 -10.13
CA ASP A 944 40.39 -11.91 -10.85
C ASP A 944 38.87 -11.63 -11.02
N LYS A 945 38.40 -10.43 -10.71
CA LYS A 945 36.98 -9.98 -10.69
C LYS A 945 36.13 -10.55 -9.56
N THR A 946 36.49 -11.69 -8.99
CA THR A 946 35.65 -12.42 -8.03
C THR A 946 36.03 -12.21 -6.59
N ASN A 947 37.29 -11.82 -6.34
CA ASN A 947 37.84 -11.67 -5.00
C ASN A 947 37.96 -10.21 -4.58
N ARG A 948 37.74 -9.97 -3.28
CA ARG A 948 38.09 -8.70 -2.67
C ARG A 948 39.59 -8.64 -2.43
N HIS A 949 40.19 -7.54 -2.83
CA HIS A 949 41.60 -7.30 -2.49
C HIS A 949 41.70 -6.40 -1.25
N THR A 950 42.62 -6.72 -0.34
CA THR A 950 42.83 -5.97 0.90
C THR A 950 44.12 -5.22 0.87
N ILE A 951 44.12 -3.90 1.04
CA ILE A 951 45.30 -3.08 1.23
C ILE A 951 45.48 -2.76 2.72
N PRO A 952 46.55 -3.24 3.37
CA PRO A 952 46.83 -2.87 4.76
C PRO A 952 47.29 -1.41 4.84
N LEU A 953 46.70 -0.63 5.75
CA LEU A 953 47.00 0.79 5.89
C LEU A 953 48.08 1.08 6.94
N LEU A 954 48.80 0.07 7.41
CA LEU A 954 49.76 0.19 8.53
C LEU A 954 50.77 1.30 8.30
N GLN A 955 51.26 1.45 7.07
CA GLN A 955 52.27 2.43 6.65
C GLN A 955 51.69 3.80 6.24
N ILE A 956 50.38 3.95 6.14
CA ILE A 956 49.74 5.19 5.71
C ILE A 956 49.28 5.96 6.99
N PRO A 957 49.80 7.16 7.27
CA PRO A 957 49.40 7.95 8.44
C PRO A 957 47.88 8.33 8.43
N ASN A 958 47.37 8.79 9.57
CA ASN A 958 46.05 9.38 9.60
C ASN A 958 45.96 10.60 8.67
N GLY A 959 44.88 10.71 7.87
CA GLY A 959 44.76 11.80 6.92
C GLY A 959 43.78 11.52 5.82
N ILE A 960 43.65 12.48 4.92
CA ILE A 960 42.84 12.37 3.69
C ILE A 960 43.78 12.06 2.53
N TYR A 961 43.40 11.04 1.76
CA TYR A 961 44.17 10.56 0.61
C TYR A 961 43.27 10.41 -0.61
N PHE A 962 43.89 10.46 -1.79
CA PHE A 962 43.27 10.09 -3.06
C PHE A 962 43.88 8.78 -3.51
N LEU A 963 43.07 7.71 -3.50
CA LEU A 963 43.48 6.39 -4.01
C LEU A 963 43.16 6.31 -5.49
N GLN A 964 44.18 6.31 -6.34
CA GLN A 964 44.02 6.04 -7.76
C GLN A 964 44.21 4.55 -8.00
N LEU A 965 43.25 3.95 -8.70
CA LEU A 965 43.29 2.56 -9.17
C LEU A 965 43.37 2.57 -10.68
N GLU A 966 44.26 1.75 -11.23
CA GLU A 966 44.45 1.61 -12.69
C GLU A 966 44.58 0.13 -13.07
N VAL A 967 43.80 -0.31 -14.08
CA VAL A 967 43.87 -1.68 -14.65
C VAL A 967 43.44 -1.62 -16.11
N ASN A 968 44.19 -2.26 -16.99
CA ASN A 968 43.90 -2.37 -18.43
C ASN A 968 43.63 -1.00 -19.10
N GLY A 969 44.27 0.08 -18.66
CA GLY A 969 44.09 1.44 -19.18
C GLY A 969 42.84 2.15 -18.66
N LYS A 970 42.07 1.51 -17.77
CA LYS A 970 40.96 2.13 -17.03
C LYS A 970 41.46 2.63 -15.67
N SER A 971 40.94 3.78 -15.20
CA SER A 971 41.27 4.29 -13.87
C SER A 971 40.09 4.80 -13.10
N SER A 972 40.20 4.76 -11.77
CA SER A 972 39.27 5.41 -10.83
C SER A 972 40.05 6.12 -9.73
N VAL A 973 39.47 7.15 -9.14
CA VAL A 973 40.04 7.87 -8.00
C VAL A 973 39.03 7.93 -6.88
N HIS A 974 39.42 7.47 -5.70
CA HIS A 974 38.61 7.46 -4.49
C HIS A 974 39.25 8.33 -3.40
N ARG A 975 38.43 9.20 -2.79
CA ARG A 975 38.85 9.93 -1.59
C ARG A 975 38.77 8.99 -0.39
N ILE A 976 39.87 8.75 0.29
CA ILE A 976 39.97 7.87 1.46
C ILE A 976 40.35 8.67 2.69
N VAL A 977 39.63 8.45 3.76
CA VAL A 977 39.96 8.98 5.08
C VAL A 977 40.57 7.85 5.90
N VAL A 978 41.83 7.98 6.30
CA VAL A 978 42.48 7.05 7.22
C VAL A 978 42.42 7.60 8.61
N SER A 979 41.79 6.87 9.53
CA SER A 979 41.58 7.24 10.93
C SER A 979 41.79 6.01 11.82
N LYS A 980 43.05 5.75 12.19
CA LYS A 980 43.47 4.64 13.07
C LYS A 980 43.12 4.89 14.52
#